data_28728d939a99e8afa97435b2ab508920
#
_entry.id   28728d939a99e8afa97435b2ab508920
#
_cell.length_a   1.000
_cell.length_b   1.000
_cell.length_c   1.000
_cell.angle_alpha   90.00
_cell.angle_beta   90.00
_cell.angle_gamma   90.00
#
_symmetry.space_group_name_H-M   'P 1'
#
loop_
_entity.id
_entity.type
_entity.pdbx_description
1 polymer ?
#
loop_
_entity_poly.entity_id
_entity_poly.type
_entity_poly.pdbx_seq_one_letter_code
_entity_poly.pdbx_strand_id
1 'polypeptide(L)'
;MNKNLEQSLSDGNRPQYRFMKYRIHKILLVCCSYDGYILEEDGHIESQINQEYLDLNMSNPPSFTRVSSTREALDLLGRDDSFDFILTMYNVGELDVFTFAKIVKERHPQIPVALLTSFSKDIYRRIEEQDRSGLDYIFGWHGNTDLIMAIIKLVEDKMNAEEDIVEGGVQAILLVEDSIRFYSTYLPELYKLILLQNTEFLKDALNEQQQILRKRARPKILLATNYEEAVELYDRYKKNMLGVISDVGFVLHRNDPPESEKRDAGIDLCRRIKEDNPLMPVLLQSSQTEFEAQARGLGAGFIAKNSKTLLSQLHEYIAKEFAFGDFLFKDPDTGAVIGRAKDLAQMQEMIATIPDKAFEYHTSQNHLSKWLYSRGLFPLAAAIRRGNKSQFATTEEHRQRIVNLIKDYRILLGQGVVARFDTETYSDAVAFARIGEGSLGGKARGLAFMNSMLLKHRQYDKHDNLRIMIPRSVVIATDYFDEFIRNNGLKYIISQEFSDEEILSEFVSSTIPVKLQRELKAYIKTVSTPLAVRSSSKLEDSHYQPFAGIYSTYMIPYVDNEDQMLRLLLKAVKSVYASVYFASSRAYLSSSQNLISEEKMAVIIQEVCGTEQNGLFFPTFSGVARSINYYPIGDEAPEDGVCNVAMGLGKLVVDGGRTLRFSPRYPQKVLQTSTPELALRDTQNEVLALSLQPEEFRTSIDDAVNLRRLDIAQIAELRNSRFVCSVWDRENERISDSPFDRGRKVITFNNILKHNTFPLAEIVTDILHMGAEEMRCPVEVEFAVNMDVAPGEQQIFNLLQIRPIIDNQDNRPIDWSAVDTSDALVYGENALGIGMMNDISDVIYIKSGTFSSLSTEKIADELLELNRRMRDEKRSYILVGPGRWGSSDPFLGVPVKWNHISEAKVIVECGIEKFDVEPSQGTHFFQNVTSLGVGYLTISPFRGDGVFREETLDKCAAIYEGSFLRQVRFERPLWVCIDGRSNKGIVKEMPDEAREE
;
A
#
# COMPACT_ATOMS: atom_id res chain seq x y z
N MET A 1 -23.54 23.29 -17.29
CA MET A 1 -22.29 23.42 -16.55
C MET A 1 -21.62 24.75 -16.88
N ASN A 2 -21.15 25.48 -15.89
CA ASN A 2 -20.74 26.88 -16.05
C ASN A 2 -19.32 26.91 -16.69
N LYS A 3 -19.17 27.43 -17.91
CA LYS A 3 -17.87 27.52 -18.65
C LYS A 3 -16.72 28.09 -17.80
N ASN A 4 -17.03 28.94 -16.82
CA ASN A 4 -16.06 29.51 -15.89
C ASN A 4 -15.55 28.51 -14.84
N LEU A 5 -16.35 27.50 -14.46
CA LEU A 5 -15.93 26.43 -13.57
C LEU A 5 -15.09 25.40 -14.35
N GLU A 6 -15.49 25.07 -15.58
CA GLU A 6 -14.71 24.23 -16.49
C GLU A 6 -13.35 24.85 -16.81
N GLN A 7 -13.30 26.17 -17.04
CA GLN A 7 -12.06 26.89 -17.29
C GLN A 7 -11.18 26.98 -16.02
N SER A 8 -11.78 27.22 -14.83
CA SER A 8 -11.05 27.16 -13.55
C SER A 8 -10.59 25.75 -13.19
N LEU A 9 -11.31 24.72 -13.62
CA LEU A 9 -10.96 23.32 -13.42
C LEU A 9 -9.97 22.84 -14.48
N SER A 10 -10.03 23.32 -15.71
CA SER A 10 -9.04 23.05 -16.75
C SER A 10 -7.72 23.80 -16.47
N ASP A 11 -7.78 24.99 -15.94
CA ASP A 11 -6.61 25.76 -15.47
C ASP A 11 -6.05 25.21 -14.14
N GLY A 12 -6.95 24.70 -13.25
CA GLY A 12 -6.59 24.01 -12.00
C GLY A 12 -6.16 22.56 -12.18
N ASN A 13 -6.45 21.95 -13.33
CA ASN A 13 -6.06 20.55 -13.62
C ASN A 13 -4.60 20.40 -14.09
N ARG A 14 -3.91 21.48 -14.42
CA ARG A 14 -2.50 21.43 -14.82
C ARG A 14 -1.50 21.25 -13.68
N PRO A 15 -1.65 21.83 -12.48
CA PRO A 15 -0.66 21.66 -11.41
C PRO A 15 -0.97 20.53 -10.41
N GLN A 16 -2.18 19.98 -10.36
CA GLN A 16 -2.61 19.08 -9.28
C GLN A 16 -1.78 17.79 -9.14
N TYR A 17 -1.12 17.36 -10.21
CA TYR A 17 -0.22 16.21 -10.18
C TYR A 17 1.18 16.52 -9.66
N ARG A 18 1.48 17.79 -9.37
CA ARG A 18 2.80 18.23 -8.93
C ARG A 18 2.93 18.46 -7.43
N PHE A 19 1.82 18.46 -6.67
CA PHE A 19 1.90 18.61 -5.22
C PHE A 19 2.80 17.56 -4.58
N MET A 20 3.65 18.00 -3.65
CA MET A 20 4.63 17.14 -2.99
C MET A 20 5.53 16.44 -4.02
N LYS A 21 6.06 17.20 -4.96
CA LYS A 21 7.00 16.72 -5.99
C LYS A 21 8.25 16.12 -5.37
N TYR A 22 8.76 16.77 -4.33
CA TYR A 22 9.91 16.33 -3.58
C TYR A 22 9.42 15.60 -2.31
N ARG A 23 9.71 14.31 -2.24
CA ARG A 23 9.42 13.47 -1.10
C ARG A 23 10.69 12.82 -0.62
N ILE A 24 10.71 12.52 0.67
CA ILE A 24 11.79 11.76 1.27
C ILE A 24 11.44 10.28 1.14
N HIS A 25 12.20 9.55 0.32
CA HIS A 25 12.08 8.11 0.12
C HIS A 25 13.17 7.34 0.83
N LYS A 26 14.39 7.93 0.91
CA LYS A 26 15.54 7.26 1.48
C LYS A 26 16.30 8.17 2.44
N ILE A 27 16.35 7.74 3.69
CA ILE A 27 16.97 8.49 4.79
C ILE A 27 18.28 7.81 5.20
N LEU A 28 19.36 8.58 5.25
CA LEU A 28 20.61 8.14 5.86
C LEU A 28 20.59 8.51 7.34
N LEU A 29 20.50 7.47 8.20
CA LEU A 29 20.55 7.63 9.66
C LEU A 29 21.97 7.41 10.16
N VAL A 30 22.60 8.48 10.67
CA VAL A 30 23.97 8.42 11.21
C VAL A 30 23.88 8.41 12.73
N CYS A 31 24.10 7.25 13.34
CA CYS A 31 24.02 7.09 14.78
C CYS A 31 24.93 5.97 15.27
N CYS A 32 25.54 6.11 16.46
CA CYS A 32 26.28 5.03 17.07
C CYS A 32 25.37 3.83 17.43
N SER A 33 25.94 2.69 17.73
CA SER A 33 25.16 1.47 18.02
C SER A 33 24.25 1.64 19.24
N TYR A 34 24.70 2.41 20.25
CA TYR A 34 23.94 2.68 21.46
C TYR A 34 22.75 3.63 21.17
N ASP A 35 23.00 4.73 20.45
CA ASP A 35 21.92 5.66 20.06
C ASP A 35 20.89 4.98 19.16
N GLY A 36 21.37 4.11 18.26
CA GLY A 36 20.47 3.28 17.43
C GLY A 36 19.61 2.35 18.28
N TYR A 37 20.15 1.75 19.31
CA TYR A 37 19.39 0.92 20.26
C TYR A 37 18.33 1.74 21.00
N ILE A 38 18.67 2.96 21.46
CA ILE A 38 17.70 3.87 22.10
C ILE A 38 16.58 4.27 21.13
N LEU A 39 16.91 4.53 19.87
CA LEU A 39 15.92 4.87 18.84
C LEU A 39 14.98 3.69 18.51
N GLU A 40 15.44 2.47 18.77
CA GLU A 40 14.71 1.21 18.51
C GLU A 40 14.18 0.54 19.80
N GLU A 41 14.21 1.24 20.95
CA GLU A 41 13.80 0.67 22.25
C GLU A 41 12.35 0.16 22.25
N ASP A 42 11.45 0.85 21.54
CA ASP A 42 10.04 0.48 21.38
C ASP A 42 9.75 -0.36 20.10
N GLY A 43 10.78 -0.79 19.37
CA GLY A 43 10.69 -1.53 18.12
C GLY A 43 11.47 -0.85 16.98
N HIS A 44 11.59 -1.53 15.84
CA HIS A 44 12.29 -0.97 14.69
C HIS A 44 11.66 0.34 14.23
N ILE A 45 12.44 1.42 14.11
CA ILE A 45 11.98 2.75 13.63
C ILE A 45 11.16 2.64 12.36
N GLU A 46 11.60 1.84 11.40
CA GLU A 46 10.86 1.63 10.15
C GLU A 46 9.47 1.05 10.40
N SER A 47 9.36 0.05 11.27
CA SER A 47 8.06 -0.57 11.58
C SER A 47 7.12 0.43 12.26
N GLN A 48 7.63 1.26 13.15
CA GLN A 48 6.82 2.28 13.84
C GLN A 48 6.39 3.38 12.89
N ILE A 49 7.31 3.90 12.05
CA ILE A 49 6.96 4.90 11.03
C ILE A 49 5.99 4.33 10.01
N ASN A 50 6.17 3.07 9.63
CA ASN A 50 5.25 2.36 8.73
C ASN A 50 3.86 2.26 9.34
N GLN A 51 3.76 1.91 10.63
CA GLN A 51 2.50 1.86 11.36
C GLN A 51 1.85 3.24 11.43
N GLU A 52 2.59 4.29 11.77
CA GLU A 52 2.09 5.67 11.77
C GLU A 52 1.58 6.11 10.37
N TYR A 53 2.30 5.73 9.31
CA TYR A 53 1.85 5.99 7.93
C TYR A 53 0.57 5.25 7.60
N LEU A 54 0.40 4.01 8.08
CA LEU A 54 -0.84 3.24 7.93
C LEU A 54 -1.99 3.87 8.71
N ASP A 55 -1.78 4.19 9.99
CA ASP A 55 -2.80 4.76 10.88
C ASP A 55 -3.28 6.12 10.40
N LEU A 56 -2.39 6.93 9.84
CA LEU A 56 -2.69 8.20 9.21
C LEU A 56 -3.08 8.07 7.73
N ASN A 57 -3.26 6.84 7.24
CA ASN A 57 -3.63 6.54 5.86
C ASN A 57 -2.72 7.22 4.82
N MET A 58 -1.42 7.33 5.13
CA MET A 58 -0.39 7.85 4.22
C MET A 58 0.21 6.74 3.37
N SER A 59 0.74 7.10 2.20
CA SER A 59 1.41 6.18 1.28
C SER A 59 2.91 6.50 1.20
N ASN A 60 3.73 5.47 0.90
CA ASN A 60 5.17 5.58 0.67
C ASN A 60 5.95 6.14 1.87
N PRO A 61 6.05 5.42 3.00
CA PRO A 61 6.97 5.78 4.06
C PRO A 61 8.43 5.65 3.57
N PRO A 62 9.35 6.45 4.12
CA PRO A 62 10.75 6.41 3.75
C PRO A 62 11.44 5.16 4.30
N SER A 63 12.41 4.66 3.56
CA SER A 63 13.34 3.64 4.03
C SER A 63 14.51 4.28 4.78
N PHE A 64 15.06 3.57 5.76
CA PHE A 64 16.20 4.03 6.54
C PHE A 64 17.43 3.18 6.25
N THR A 65 18.54 3.83 5.92
CA THR A 65 19.85 3.18 5.87
C THR A 65 20.68 3.69 7.04
N ARG A 66 21.00 2.80 7.96
CA ARG A 66 21.77 3.15 9.16
C ARG A 66 23.25 2.95 8.93
N VAL A 67 24.05 3.92 9.39
CA VAL A 67 25.51 3.86 9.44
C VAL A 67 25.99 4.26 10.83
N SER A 68 27.11 3.68 11.26
CA SER A 68 27.60 3.83 12.64
C SER A 68 28.51 5.03 12.84
N SER A 69 29.00 5.65 11.78
CA SER A 69 29.94 6.77 11.85
C SER A 69 29.78 7.75 10.70
N THR A 70 30.23 8.98 10.91
CA THR A 70 30.30 10.03 9.87
C THR A 70 31.17 9.65 8.69
N ARG A 71 32.23 8.84 8.90
CA ARG A 71 33.12 8.38 7.83
C ARG A 71 32.40 7.39 6.91
N GLU A 72 31.74 6.41 7.50
CA GLU A 72 30.92 5.44 6.77
C GLU A 72 29.81 6.15 5.97
N ALA A 73 29.19 7.18 6.57
CA ALA A 73 28.19 8.02 5.89
C ALA A 73 28.76 8.71 4.66
N LEU A 74 29.96 9.34 4.75
CA LEU A 74 30.62 10.00 3.63
C LEU A 74 31.03 9.02 2.53
N ASP A 75 31.51 7.84 2.90
CA ASP A 75 31.88 6.78 1.96
C ASP A 75 30.65 6.25 1.21
N LEU A 76 29.52 6.11 1.91
CA LEU A 76 28.26 5.66 1.31
C LEU A 76 27.70 6.74 0.38
N LEU A 77 27.64 8.00 0.79
CA LEU A 77 27.22 9.14 -0.05
C LEU A 77 28.08 9.31 -1.30
N GLY A 78 29.36 8.90 -1.24
CA GLY A 78 30.24 8.91 -2.42
C GLY A 78 29.97 7.78 -3.43
N ARG A 79 29.15 6.78 -3.07
CA ARG A 79 28.81 5.62 -3.92
C ARG A 79 27.34 5.58 -4.31
N ASP A 80 26.45 6.20 -3.51
CA ASP A 80 25.00 6.16 -3.68
C ASP A 80 24.41 7.56 -3.51
N ASP A 81 23.97 8.15 -4.63
CA ASP A 81 23.36 9.49 -4.67
C ASP A 81 21.85 9.47 -4.41
N SER A 82 21.27 8.32 -4.04
CA SER A 82 19.81 8.14 -3.91
C SER A 82 19.23 8.62 -2.56
N PHE A 83 20.07 9.13 -1.66
CA PHE A 83 19.58 9.64 -0.37
C PHE A 83 18.96 11.03 -0.51
N ASP A 84 17.74 11.16 0.03
CA ASP A 84 16.96 12.40 0.00
C ASP A 84 17.16 13.26 1.26
N PHE A 85 17.57 12.64 2.38
CA PHE A 85 17.65 13.28 3.68
C PHE A 85 18.68 12.58 4.59
N ILE A 86 19.39 13.37 5.39
CA ILE A 86 20.32 12.86 6.41
C ILE A 86 19.82 13.24 7.79
N LEU A 87 19.59 12.23 8.62
CA LEU A 87 19.29 12.37 10.05
C LEU A 87 20.48 11.89 10.86
N THR A 88 21.10 12.77 11.65
CA THR A 88 22.31 12.44 12.41
C THR A 88 22.12 12.68 13.89
N MET A 89 22.73 11.82 14.71
CA MET A 89 22.84 12.03 16.15
C MET A 89 24.07 12.89 16.48
N TYR A 90 24.14 13.39 17.72
CA TYR A 90 25.24 14.26 18.15
C TYR A 90 26.58 13.53 18.24
N ASN A 91 26.58 12.29 18.76
CA ASN A 91 27.79 11.48 18.95
C ASN A 91 27.93 10.47 17.81
N VAL A 92 28.69 10.79 16.77
CA VAL A 92 28.72 10.01 15.50
C VAL A 92 30.14 9.59 15.07
N GLY A 93 31.09 9.51 16.00
CA GLY A 93 32.43 8.97 15.74
C GLY A 93 33.55 10.00 15.63
N GLU A 94 34.55 9.74 14.78
CA GLU A 94 35.81 10.52 14.72
C GLU A 94 35.64 11.94 14.20
N LEU A 95 34.76 12.15 13.26
CA LEU A 95 34.47 13.46 12.70
C LEU A 95 33.22 14.02 13.40
N ASP A 96 33.33 15.22 13.96
CA ASP A 96 32.20 15.86 14.62
C ASP A 96 31.05 16.17 13.62
N VAL A 97 29.82 16.24 14.12
CA VAL A 97 28.62 16.39 13.33
C VAL A 97 28.57 17.70 12.54
N PHE A 98 29.16 18.78 13.02
CA PHE A 98 29.15 20.09 12.35
C PHE A 98 30.08 20.10 11.16
N THR A 99 31.29 19.55 11.32
CA THR A 99 32.24 19.33 10.22
C THR A 99 31.67 18.37 9.18
N PHE A 100 31.07 17.28 9.62
CA PHE A 100 30.38 16.34 8.73
C PHE A 100 29.30 17.04 7.90
N ALA A 101 28.40 17.79 8.54
CA ALA A 101 27.33 18.49 7.85
C ALA A 101 27.83 19.50 6.80
N LYS A 102 28.93 20.22 7.08
CA LYS A 102 29.57 21.13 6.11
C LYS A 102 30.11 20.38 4.91
N ILE A 103 30.81 19.26 5.10
CA ILE A 103 31.33 18.43 4.00
C ILE A 103 30.16 17.90 3.15
N VAL A 104 29.06 17.51 3.77
CA VAL A 104 27.86 17.09 3.03
C VAL A 104 27.32 18.25 2.22
N LYS A 105 27.18 19.44 2.78
CA LYS A 105 26.67 20.61 2.05
C LYS A 105 27.58 21.07 0.90
N GLU A 106 28.88 20.90 1.04
CA GLU A 106 29.84 21.19 -0.03
C GLU A 106 29.71 20.21 -1.20
N ARG A 107 29.47 18.91 -0.92
CA ARG A 107 29.41 17.87 -1.96
C ARG A 107 27.99 17.64 -2.49
N HIS A 108 26.99 17.72 -1.62
CA HIS A 108 25.58 17.46 -1.88
C HIS A 108 24.69 18.57 -1.29
N PRO A 109 24.75 19.81 -1.85
CA PRO A 109 24.07 20.98 -1.26
C PRO A 109 22.54 20.83 -1.20
N GLN A 110 21.98 19.95 -2.04
CA GLN A 110 20.54 19.69 -2.13
C GLN A 110 20.02 18.76 -1.01
N ILE A 111 20.90 17.98 -0.35
CA ILE A 111 20.45 17.03 0.68
C ILE A 111 20.31 17.79 2.02
N PRO A 112 19.11 17.85 2.62
CA PRO A 112 18.92 18.42 3.95
C PRO A 112 19.60 17.57 5.03
N VAL A 113 20.14 18.22 6.04
CA VAL A 113 20.78 17.57 7.21
C VAL A 113 20.13 18.05 8.48
N ALA A 114 19.57 17.13 9.26
CA ALA A 114 19.01 17.42 10.59
C ALA A 114 19.79 16.70 11.70
N LEU A 115 20.03 17.42 12.78
CA LEU A 115 20.65 16.89 13.99
C LEU A 115 19.59 16.54 15.03
N LEU A 116 19.63 15.29 15.54
CA LEU A 116 18.93 14.88 16.74
C LEU A 116 19.87 14.90 17.94
N THR A 117 19.46 15.53 19.01
CA THR A 117 20.25 15.63 20.24
C THR A 117 19.43 15.27 21.47
N SER A 118 20.09 14.77 22.50
CA SER A 118 19.44 14.54 23.79
C SER A 118 19.16 15.86 24.52
N PHE A 119 18.13 15.83 25.37
CA PHE A 119 17.68 17.01 26.14
C PHE A 119 18.64 17.33 27.31
N SER A 120 19.79 17.96 27.05
CA SER A 120 20.75 18.40 28.05
C SER A 120 21.12 19.87 27.84
N LYS A 121 21.02 20.68 28.89
CA LYS A 121 21.43 22.10 28.84
C LYS A 121 22.88 22.27 28.41
N ASP A 122 23.75 21.32 28.81
CA ASP A 122 25.17 21.35 28.47
C ASP A 122 25.43 21.08 27.01
N ILE A 123 24.64 20.18 26.39
CA ILE A 123 24.73 19.89 24.95
C ILE A 123 24.25 21.09 24.17
N TYR A 124 23.12 21.70 24.52
CA TYR A 124 22.64 22.91 23.84
C TYR A 124 23.67 24.03 23.86
N ARG A 125 24.30 24.29 25.01
CA ARG A 125 25.35 25.33 25.10
C ARG A 125 26.54 25.01 24.17
N ARG A 126 26.95 23.75 24.09
CA ARG A 126 28.02 23.33 23.17
C ARG A 126 27.61 23.50 21.70
N ILE A 127 26.35 23.23 21.35
CA ILE A 127 25.82 23.41 20.01
C ILE A 127 25.79 24.89 19.64
N GLU A 128 25.47 25.77 20.58
CA GLU A 128 25.45 27.23 20.38
C GLU A 128 26.82 27.80 20.08
N GLU A 129 27.89 27.22 20.65
CA GLU A 129 29.28 27.62 20.44
C GLU A 129 29.89 27.14 19.10
N GLN A 130 29.18 26.25 18.36
CA GLN A 130 29.66 25.67 17.12
C GLN A 130 29.08 26.39 15.85
N ASP A 131 29.80 26.25 14.75
CA ASP A 131 29.31 26.72 13.46
C ASP A 131 28.26 25.76 12.87
N ARG A 132 27.00 26.17 12.90
CA ARG A 132 25.83 25.41 12.50
C ARG A 132 25.48 25.56 11.00
N SER A 133 26.30 26.21 10.20
CA SER A 133 25.99 26.55 8.78
C SER A 133 25.73 25.33 7.89
N GLY A 134 26.20 24.14 8.27
CA GLY A 134 25.94 22.88 7.54
C GLY A 134 24.63 22.17 7.93
N LEU A 135 23.99 22.58 9.02
CA LEU A 135 22.76 21.96 9.50
C LEU A 135 21.53 22.77 9.09
N ASP A 136 20.53 22.11 8.53
CA ASP A 136 19.24 22.75 8.21
C ASP A 136 18.34 22.86 9.44
N TYR A 137 18.37 21.84 10.34
CA TYR A 137 17.57 21.79 11.55
C TYR A 137 18.29 21.09 12.70
N ILE A 138 17.88 21.43 13.92
CA ILE A 138 18.34 20.77 15.15
C ILE A 138 17.11 20.44 15.99
N PHE A 139 16.97 19.21 16.45
CA PHE A 139 15.82 18.75 17.24
C PHE A 139 16.24 18.07 18.54
N GLY A 140 15.41 18.25 19.56
CA GLY A 140 15.56 17.56 20.84
C GLY A 140 14.79 16.24 20.86
N TRP A 141 15.48 15.12 21.02
CA TRP A 141 14.87 13.79 21.11
C TRP A 141 14.24 13.55 22.48
N HIS A 142 12.99 13.11 22.48
CA HIS A 142 12.19 12.83 23.68
C HIS A 142 11.75 11.36 23.81
N GLY A 143 12.31 10.47 23.00
CA GLY A 143 11.89 9.05 22.98
C GLY A 143 10.61 8.79 22.19
N ASN A 144 10.16 9.72 21.34
CA ASN A 144 8.93 9.56 20.56
C ASN A 144 9.22 9.62 19.05
N THR A 145 8.80 8.58 18.30
CA THR A 145 8.94 8.48 16.85
C THR A 145 8.09 9.51 16.08
N ASP A 146 7.01 10.05 16.70
CA ASP A 146 6.22 11.14 16.12
C ASP A 146 7.08 12.34 15.73
N LEU A 147 8.19 12.59 16.48
CA LEU A 147 9.14 13.64 16.16
C LEU A 147 9.86 13.36 14.82
N ILE A 148 10.26 12.12 14.56
CA ILE A 148 10.94 11.76 13.30
C ILE A 148 9.99 11.99 12.13
N MET A 149 8.74 11.57 12.26
CA MET A 149 7.70 11.84 11.26
C MET A 149 7.52 13.35 11.04
N ALA A 150 7.46 14.14 12.13
CA ALA A 150 7.32 15.59 12.04
C ALA A 150 8.51 16.25 11.35
N ILE A 151 9.75 15.77 11.59
CA ILE A 151 10.96 16.25 10.93
C ILE A 151 10.89 15.96 9.43
N ILE A 152 10.54 14.72 9.05
CA ILE A 152 10.38 14.34 7.64
C ILE A 152 9.37 15.27 6.95
N LYS A 153 8.22 15.48 7.57
CA LYS A 153 7.17 16.35 7.00
C LYS A 153 7.57 17.82 6.95
N LEU A 154 8.33 18.32 7.92
CA LEU A 154 8.84 19.69 7.89
C LEU A 154 9.85 19.91 6.76
N VAL A 155 10.75 18.94 6.53
CA VAL A 155 11.71 19.00 5.44
C VAL A 155 10.98 18.93 4.09
N GLU A 156 10.03 17.99 3.94
CA GLU A 156 9.18 17.92 2.74
C GLU A 156 8.41 19.23 2.51
N ASP A 157 7.85 19.85 3.56
CA ASP A 157 7.12 21.11 3.46
C ASP A 157 8.00 22.25 2.97
N LYS A 158 9.23 22.35 3.47
CA LYS A 158 10.20 23.36 3.03
C LYS A 158 10.60 23.15 1.56
N MET A 159 10.88 21.89 1.16
CA MET A 159 11.29 21.57 -0.22
C MET A 159 10.19 21.89 -1.24
N ASN A 160 8.92 21.75 -0.86
CA ASN A 160 7.80 21.95 -1.77
C ASN A 160 7.07 23.30 -1.58
N ALA A 161 7.52 24.16 -0.63
CA ALA A 161 6.79 25.37 -0.26
C ALA A 161 6.51 26.30 -1.43
N GLU A 162 7.48 26.53 -2.33
CA GLU A 162 7.32 27.44 -3.45
C GLU A 162 6.29 26.93 -4.47
N GLU A 163 6.45 25.69 -4.93
CA GLU A 163 5.55 25.11 -5.94
C GLU A 163 4.13 24.89 -5.33
N ASP A 164 4.05 24.35 -4.12
CA ASP A 164 2.76 23.98 -3.52
C ASP A 164 1.97 25.21 -3.04
N ILE A 165 2.63 26.20 -2.39
CA ILE A 165 1.92 27.34 -1.80
C ILE A 165 1.66 28.42 -2.87
N VAL A 166 2.69 28.82 -3.64
CA VAL A 166 2.56 29.95 -4.56
C VAL A 166 1.83 29.55 -5.83
N GLU A 167 2.23 28.44 -6.46
CA GLU A 167 1.64 27.98 -7.71
C GLU A 167 0.36 27.13 -7.46
N GLY A 168 0.41 26.25 -6.47
CA GLY A 168 -0.66 25.31 -6.17
C GLY A 168 -1.78 25.85 -5.29
N GLY A 169 -1.57 26.96 -4.59
CA GLY A 169 -2.54 27.57 -3.68
C GLY A 169 -2.70 26.84 -2.35
N VAL A 170 -1.81 25.90 -2.02
CA VAL A 170 -1.81 25.19 -0.74
C VAL A 170 -1.62 26.17 0.40
N GLN A 171 -2.34 25.95 1.49
CA GLN A 171 -2.29 26.83 2.63
C GLN A 171 -1.06 26.57 3.51
N ALA A 172 -0.58 27.59 4.23
CA ALA A 172 0.55 27.50 5.14
C ALA A 172 0.20 27.95 6.55
N ILE A 173 0.86 27.38 7.54
CA ILE A 173 0.87 27.82 8.95
C ILE A 173 2.31 28.24 9.25
N LEU A 174 2.51 29.48 9.69
CA LEU A 174 3.81 29.96 10.13
C LEU A 174 3.96 29.70 11.63
N LEU A 175 4.97 28.92 12.00
CA LEU A 175 5.39 28.72 13.39
C LEU A 175 6.68 29.50 13.62
N VAL A 176 6.67 30.44 14.57
CA VAL A 176 7.83 31.25 14.98
C VAL A 176 8.22 30.85 16.39
N GLU A 177 9.34 30.16 16.53
CA GLU A 177 9.83 29.63 17.79
C GLU A 177 11.35 29.38 17.67
N ASP A 178 12.15 29.99 18.50
CA ASP A 178 13.62 29.83 18.50
C ASP A 178 14.10 28.73 19.44
N SER A 179 13.26 28.32 20.41
CA SER A 179 13.61 27.28 21.37
C SER A 179 13.46 25.88 20.78
N ILE A 180 14.61 25.19 20.61
CA ILE A 180 14.66 23.80 20.15
C ILE A 180 13.69 22.91 20.94
N ARG A 181 13.57 23.16 22.27
CA ARG A 181 12.67 22.40 23.13
C ARG A 181 11.21 22.55 22.71
N PHE A 182 10.76 23.76 22.50
CA PHE A 182 9.34 24.02 22.25
C PHE A 182 8.94 23.62 20.85
N TYR A 183 9.71 23.96 19.81
CA TYR A 183 9.31 23.51 18.47
C TYR A 183 9.43 21.99 18.29
N SER A 184 10.40 21.30 18.96
CA SER A 184 10.45 19.83 18.95
C SER A 184 9.23 19.18 19.62
N THR A 185 8.57 19.89 20.56
CA THR A 185 7.34 19.45 21.22
C THR A 185 6.09 19.80 20.39
N TYR A 186 6.06 20.98 19.75
CA TYR A 186 4.87 21.45 19.04
C TYR A 186 4.71 20.78 17.66
N LEU A 187 5.79 20.57 16.92
CA LEU A 187 5.74 20.06 15.58
C LEU A 187 5.07 18.70 15.46
N PRO A 188 5.37 17.69 16.31
CA PRO A 188 4.66 16.42 16.28
C PRO A 188 3.15 16.58 16.45
N GLU A 189 2.72 17.38 17.42
CA GLU A 189 1.31 17.63 17.69
C GLU A 189 0.62 18.39 16.57
N LEU A 190 1.29 19.38 15.99
CA LEU A 190 0.77 20.14 14.86
C LEU A 190 0.61 19.27 13.63
N TYR A 191 1.62 18.43 13.30
CA TYR A 191 1.50 17.49 12.18
C TYR A 191 0.45 16.43 12.43
N LYS A 192 0.38 15.88 13.63
CA LYS A 192 -0.67 14.92 13.99
C LYS A 192 -2.07 15.52 13.83
N LEU A 193 -2.26 16.75 14.29
CA LEU A 193 -3.53 17.48 14.11
C LEU A 193 -3.85 17.70 12.64
N ILE A 194 -2.89 18.19 11.83
CA ILE A 194 -3.10 18.43 10.40
C ILE A 194 -3.40 17.13 9.67
N LEU A 195 -2.67 16.05 9.96
CA LEU A 195 -2.84 14.76 9.31
C LEU A 195 -4.16 14.08 9.70
N LEU A 196 -4.55 14.15 10.98
CA LEU A 196 -5.86 13.66 11.45
C LEU A 196 -7.01 14.45 10.80
N GLN A 197 -6.92 15.77 10.78
CA GLN A 197 -7.90 16.61 10.10
C GLN A 197 -7.96 16.31 8.60
N ASN A 198 -6.81 16.12 7.98
CA ASN A 198 -6.74 15.73 6.58
C ASN A 198 -7.41 14.37 6.36
N THR A 199 -7.24 13.42 7.28
CA THR A 199 -7.91 12.10 7.22
C THR A 199 -9.44 12.24 7.36
N GLU A 200 -9.94 13.12 8.23
CA GLU A 200 -11.38 13.43 8.29
C GLU A 200 -11.89 14.04 6.98
N PHE A 201 -11.14 14.94 6.36
CA PHE A 201 -11.49 15.52 5.06
C PHE A 201 -11.45 14.52 3.91
N LEU A 202 -10.68 13.42 4.06
CA LEU A 202 -10.67 12.33 3.09
C LEU A 202 -11.98 11.55 3.06
N LYS A 203 -12.76 11.55 4.16
CA LYS A 203 -14.09 10.92 4.20
C LYS A 203 -15.07 11.61 3.25
N ASP A 204 -14.91 12.91 3.02
CA ASP A 204 -15.72 13.70 2.07
C ASP A 204 -15.20 13.60 0.63
N ALA A 205 -14.04 13.00 0.42
CA ALA A 205 -13.49 12.83 -0.91
C ALA A 205 -14.15 11.63 -1.60
N LEU A 206 -14.78 11.89 -2.73
CA LEU A 206 -15.56 10.91 -3.48
C LEU A 206 -14.69 9.92 -4.24
N ASN A 207 -13.38 10.19 -4.38
CA ASN A 207 -12.44 9.31 -5.05
C ASN A 207 -11.02 9.34 -4.44
N GLU A 208 -10.28 8.29 -4.71
CA GLU A 208 -8.91 8.12 -4.22
C GLU A 208 -7.95 9.16 -4.84
N GLN A 209 -8.19 9.56 -6.07
CA GLN A 209 -7.44 10.63 -6.71
C GLN A 209 -7.59 11.96 -5.96
N GLN A 210 -8.81 12.27 -5.54
CA GLN A 210 -9.07 13.43 -4.68
C GLN A 210 -8.48 13.23 -3.28
N GLN A 211 -8.49 12.01 -2.74
CA GLN A 211 -7.82 11.72 -1.47
C GLN A 211 -6.31 11.91 -1.57
N ILE A 212 -5.66 11.40 -2.62
CA ILE A 212 -4.23 11.59 -2.86
C ILE A 212 -3.92 13.08 -3.04
N LEU A 213 -4.72 13.80 -3.81
CA LEU A 213 -4.57 15.25 -3.98
C LEU A 213 -4.73 16.01 -2.66
N ARG A 214 -5.75 15.68 -1.88
CA ARG A 214 -5.97 16.29 -0.56
C ARG A 214 -4.86 15.94 0.42
N LYS A 215 -4.38 14.69 0.44
CA LYS A 215 -3.23 14.29 1.26
C LYS A 215 -1.99 15.12 0.92
N ARG A 216 -1.72 15.33 -0.36
CA ARG A 216 -0.58 16.11 -0.85
C ARG A 216 -0.78 17.62 -0.66
N ALA A 217 -2.02 18.09 -0.78
CA ALA A 217 -2.41 19.48 -0.63
C ALA A 217 -2.70 19.90 0.83
N ARG A 218 -2.25 19.11 1.81
CA ARG A 218 -2.37 19.46 3.23
C ARG A 218 -1.68 20.78 3.52
N PRO A 219 -2.15 21.56 4.49
CA PRO A 219 -1.46 22.76 4.95
C PRO A 219 0.01 22.47 5.28
N LYS A 220 0.91 23.35 4.84
CA LYS A 220 2.35 23.28 5.11
C LYS A 220 2.67 24.00 6.40
N ILE A 221 3.61 23.45 7.18
CA ILE A 221 4.19 24.17 8.33
C ILE A 221 5.50 24.80 7.91
N LEU A 222 5.63 26.10 8.12
CA LEU A 222 6.84 26.86 7.90
C LEU A 222 7.38 27.26 9.27
N LEU A 223 8.58 26.79 9.62
CA LEU A 223 9.25 27.12 10.88
C LEU A 223 10.20 28.28 10.63
N ALA A 224 10.08 29.35 11.45
CA ALA A 224 11.03 30.43 11.58
C ALA A 224 11.61 30.48 12.98
N THR A 225 12.89 30.74 13.11
CA THR A 225 13.59 30.80 14.38
C THR A 225 14.04 32.21 14.78
N ASN A 226 13.73 33.20 13.97
CA ASN A 226 14.06 34.60 14.19
C ASN A 226 13.07 35.52 13.47
N TYR A 227 13.10 36.82 13.80
CA TYR A 227 12.16 37.81 13.25
C TYR A 227 12.31 38.02 11.76
N GLU A 228 13.54 38.12 11.28
CA GLU A 228 13.84 38.35 9.85
C GLU A 228 13.26 37.24 8.98
N GLU A 229 13.50 35.97 9.36
CA GLU A 229 12.95 34.80 8.68
C GLU A 229 11.43 34.74 8.74
N ALA A 230 10.84 35.07 9.92
CA ALA A 230 9.39 35.10 10.09
C ALA A 230 8.73 36.14 9.17
N VAL A 231 9.31 37.32 9.03
CA VAL A 231 8.82 38.38 8.13
C VAL A 231 8.99 37.97 6.67
N GLU A 232 10.14 37.41 6.28
CA GLU A 232 10.38 36.93 4.93
C GLU A 232 9.35 35.86 4.51
N LEU A 233 9.14 34.83 5.33
CA LEU A 233 8.16 33.79 5.08
C LEU A 233 6.73 34.34 5.05
N TYR A 234 6.38 35.23 5.96
CA TYR A 234 5.07 35.87 5.95
C TYR A 234 4.83 36.66 4.67
N ASP A 235 5.72 37.57 4.32
CA ASP A 235 5.57 38.44 3.13
C ASP A 235 5.50 37.62 1.84
N ARG A 236 6.23 36.50 1.75
CA ARG A 236 6.25 35.62 0.60
C ARG A 236 4.97 34.82 0.46
N TYR A 237 4.41 34.30 1.55
CA TYR A 237 3.31 33.34 1.54
C TYR A 237 1.98 33.88 2.09
N LYS A 238 1.89 35.14 2.49
CA LYS A 238 0.71 35.76 3.15
C LYS A 238 -0.63 35.57 2.43
N LYS A 239 -0.63 35.43 1.10
CA LYS A 239 -1.86 35.21 0.31
C LYS A 239 -2.52 33.85 0.61
N ASN A 240 -1.71 32.88 1.00
CA ASN A 240 -2.13 31.50 1.28
C ASN A 240 -1.84 31.11 2.73
N MET A 241 -1.75 32.07 3.65
CA MET A 241 -1.52 31.82 5.08
C MET A 241 -2.83 31.58 5.80
N LEU A 242 -2.94 30.43 6.52
CA LEU A 242 -4.06 30.12 7.41
C LEU A 242 -3.97 30.87 8.72
N GLY A 243 -2.78 30.95 9.27
CA GLY A 243 -2.54 31.61 10.53
C GLY A 243 -1.08 31.57 10.96
N VAL A 244 -0.76 32.29 12.01
CA VAL A 244 0.58 32.43 12.57
C VAL A 244 0.55 32.03 14.07
N ILE A 245 1.46 31.15 14.46
CA ILE A 245 1.69 30.77 15.85
C ILE A 245 3.09 31.29 16.18
N SER A 246 3.21 32.21 17.14
CA SER A 246 4.49 32.84 17.44
C SER A 246 4.78 32.87 18.94
N ASP A 247 6.02 32.60 19.28
CA ASP A 247 6.53 33.06 20.58
C ASP A 247 6.47 34.59 20.67
N VAL A 248 6.53 35.14 21.86
CA VAL A 248 6.58 36.58 22.12
C VAL A 248 8.02 37.06 22.12
N GLY A 249 8.97 36.31 22.71
CA GLY A 249 10.37 36.66 22.75
C GLY A 249 11.21 35.80 21.85
N PHE A 250 12.03 36.39 20.93
CA PHE A 250 13.02 35.72 20.11
C PHE A 250 14.01 36.71 19.47
N VAL A 251 15.10 36.18 18.90
CA VAL A 251 16.16 37.01 18.27
C VAL A 251 15.69 37.68 17.00
N LEU A 252 16.28 38.86 16.67
CA LEU A 252 15.89 39.64 15.48
C LEU A 252 16.48 39.06 14.19
N HIS A 253 17.77 38.70 14.22
CA HIS A 253 18.47 38.20 13.01
C HIS A 253 19.02 36.80 13.22
N ARG A 254 19.22 36.08 12.13
CA ARG A 254 19.65 34.66 12.13
C ARG A 254 20.95 34.39 12.86
N ASN A 255 21.86 35.38 12.88
CA ASN A 255 23.19 35.24 13.50
C ASN A 255 23.32 35.93 14.85
N ASP A 256 22.22 36.45 15.38
CA ASP A 256 22.21 37.08 16.69
C ASP A 256 22.43 36.04 17.78
N PRO A 257 23.19 36.33 18.84
CA PRO A 257 23.34 35.42 19.96
C PRO A 257 22.02 35.32 20.75
N PRO A 258 21.69 34.16 21.36
CA PRO A 258 20.45 33.96 22.11
C PRO A 258 20.22 34.99 23.23
N GLU A 259 21.30 35.55 23.76
CA GLU A 259 21.26 36.58 24.82
C GLU A 259 20.71 37.94 24.30
N SER A 260 20.63 38.13 22.97
CA SER A 260 20.07 39.33 22.33
C SER A 260 18.57 39.23 22.03
N GLU A 261 17.89 38.23 22.61
CA GLU A 261 16.44 38.02 22.47
C GLU A 261 15.68 39.32 22.78
N LYS A 262 14.84 39.73 21.81
CA LYS A 262 13.92 40.86 22.00
C LYS A 262 12.61 40.33 22.61
N ARG A 263 12.31 40.74 23.83
CA ARG A 263 11.20 40.23 24.67
C ARG A 263 9.80 40.38 24.07
N ASP A 264 9.60 41.33 23.16
CA ASP A 264 8.31 41.66 22.53
C ASP A 264 8.35 41.55 21.00
N ALA A 265 9.31 40.79 20.46
CA ALA A 265 9.45 40.59 19.02
C ALA A 265 8.18 40.04 18.36
N GLY A 266 7.50 39.09 19.03
CA GLY A 266 6.24 38.51 18.56
C GLY A 266 5.06 39.46 18.59
N ILE A 267 5.06 40.42 19.53
CA ILE A 267 4.06 41.50 19.55
C ILE A 267 4.25 42.42 18.34
N ASP A 268 5.49 42.78 18.01
CA ASP A 268 5.79 43.59 16.82
C ASP A 268 5.46 42.87 15.54
N LEU A 269 5.77 41.58 15.47
CA LEU A 269 5.37 40.73 14.32
C LEU A 269 3.84 40.67 14.20
N CYS A 270 3.12 40.45 15.29
CA CYS A 270 1.67 40.45 15.32
C CYS A 270 1.08 41.78 14.84
N ARG A 271 1.61 42.91 15.32
CA ARG A 271 1.18 44.27 14.88
C ARG A 271 1.33 44.42 13.36
N ARG A 272 2.51 44.10 12.80
CA ARG A 272 2.79 44.15 11.35
C ARG A 272 1.79 43.29 10.57
N ILE A 273 1.54 42.05 11.04
CA ILE A 273 0.60 41.14 10.37
C ILE A 273 -0.82 41.69 10.41
N LYS A 274 -1.26 42.24 11.56
CA LYS A 274 -2.61 42.78 11.71
C LYS A 274 -2.83 44.11 10.95
N GLU A 275 -1.80 44.87 10.76
CA GLU A 275 -1.82 46.06 9.87
C GLU A 275 -1.99 45.67 8.39
N ASP A 276 -1.30 44.61 7.93
CA ASP A 276 -1.43 44.09 6.56
C ASP A 276 -2.75 43.33 6.37
N ASN A 277 -3.15 42.48 7.33
CA ASN A 277 -4.39 41.71 7.29
C ASN A 277 -5.05 41.60 8.67
N PRO A 278 -6.01 42.47 8.99
CA PRO A 278 -6.72 42.46 10.29
C PRO A 278 -7.40 41.12 10.63
N LEU A 279 -7.79 40.34 9.60
CA LEU A 279 -8.48 39.06 9.74
C LEU A 279 -7.54 37.84 9.84
N MET A 280 -6.21 38.03 9.79
CA MET A 280 -5.24 36.96 9.92
C MET A 280 -5.26 36.42 11.36
N PRO A 281 -5.53 35.12 11.57
CA PRO A 281 -5.42 34.52 12.90
C PRO A 281 -3.97 34.52 13.35
N VAL A 282 -3.68 35.12 14.53
CA VAL A 282 -2.37 35.10 15.16
C VAL A 282 -2.54 34.59 16.59
N LEU A 283 -1.76 33.57 16.93
CA LEU A 283 -1.66 33.02 18.28
C LEU A 283 -0.29 33.36 18.85
N LEU A 284 -0.27 34.09 19.96
CA LEU A 284 0.94 34.42 20.70
C LEU A 284 1.11 33.48 21.89
N GLN A 285 2.33 33.06 22.14
CA GLN A 285 2.71 32.19 23.26
C GLN A 285 3.80 32.82 24.07
N SER A 286 3.69 32.79 25.40
CA SER A 286 4.76 33.31 26.29
C SER A 286 4.71 32.62 27.64
N SER A 287 5.87 32.55 28.30
CA SER A 287 5.95 32.22 29.74
C SER A 287 5.51 33.38 30.63
N GLN A 288 5.43 34.60 30.08
CA GLN A 288 5.11 35.85 30.78
C GLN A 288 3.67 36.28 30.44
N THR A 289 2.77 36.23 31.40
CA THR A 289 1.34 36.54 31.19
C THR A 289 1.05 38.04 31.01
N GLU A 290 2.02 38.92 31.28
CA GLU A 290 1.88 40.38 31.07
C GLU A 290 1.58 40.77 29.63
N PHE A 291 1.98 39.95 28.64
CA PHE A 291 1.70 40.18 27.23
C PHE A 291 0.27 39.81 26.77
N GLU A 292 -0.51 39.13 27.62
CA GLU A 292 -1.88 38.71 27.27
C GLU A 292 -2.79 39.88 26.93
N ALA A 293 -2.72 40.97 27.70
CA ALA A 293 -3.53 42.17 27.46
C ALA A 293 -3.17 42.86 26.14
N GLN A 294 -1.89 42.89 25.76
CA GLN A 294 -1.40 43.45 24.51
C GLN A 294 -1.83 42.57 23.31
N ALA A 295 -1.69 41.23 23.45
CA ALA A 295 -2.13 40.30 22.45
C ALA A 295 -3.62 40.44 22.12
N ARG A 296 -4.45 40.46 23.14
CA ARG A 296 -5.91 40.66 23.01
C ARG A 296 -6.26 42.02 22.39
N GLY A 297 -5.52 43.09 22.78
CA GLY A 297 -5.69 44.43 22.20
C GLY A 297 -5.38 44.49 20.70
N LEU A 298 -4.51 43.63 20.19
CA LEU A 298 -4.21 43.45 18.77
C LEU A 298 -5.19 42.47 18.04
N GLY A 299 -6.15 41.88 18.77
CA GLY A 299 -7.04 40.88 18.25
C GLY A 299 -6.33 39.53 17.98
N ALA A 300 -5.28 39.21 18.74
CA ALA A 300 -4.58 37.91 18.71
C ALA A 300 -5.03 37.01 19.88
N GLY A 301 -4.94 35.69 19.66
CA GLY A 301 -5.03 34.72 20.73
C GLY A 301 -3.77 34.72 21.59
N PHE A 302 -3.90 34.26 22.83
CA PHE A 302 -2.75 34.14 23.75
C PHE A 302 -2.83 32.84 24.55
N ILE A 303 -1.71 32.12 24.63
CA ILE A 303 -1.54 30.91 25.47
C ILE A 303 -0.27 31.05 26.32
N ALA A 304 -0.41 30.75 27.62
CA ALA A 304 0.73 30.72 28.53
C ALA A 304 1.54 29.41 28.33
N LYS A 305 2.83 29.48 28.00
CA LYS A 305 3.74 28.32 27.83
C LYS A 305 3.82 27.42 29.08
N ASN A 306 3.54 27.95 30.26
CA ASN A 306 3.55 27.21 31.54
C ASN A 306 2.19 26.53 31.84
N SER A 307 1.21 26.63 30.97
CA SER A 307 -0.11 26.02 31.16
C SER A 307 -0.01 24.48 31.09
N LYS A 308 -0.63 23.80 32.07
CA LYS A 308 -0.75 22.33 32.03
C LYS A 308 -1.59 21.80 30.87
N THR A 309 -2.38 22.65 30.25
CA THR A 309 -3.27 22.35 29.13
C THR A 309 -2.84 23.02 27.83
N LEU A 310 -1.55 23.38 27.72
CA LEU A 310 -0.98 24.09 26.59
C LEU A 310 -1.34 23.46 25.24
N LEU A 311 -1.09 22.17 25.07
CA LEU A 311 -1.37 21.47 23.82
C LEU A 311 -2.87 21.40 23.51
N SER A 312 -3.72 21.19 24.52
CA SER A 312 -5.18 21.19 24.32
C SER A 312 -5.70 22.56 23.92
N GLN A 313 -5.17 23.64 24.50
CA GLN A 313 -5.51 25.02 24.12
C GLN A 313 -5.03 25.36 22.72
N LEU A 314 -3.85 24.88 22.33
CA LEU A 314 -3.30 25.01 20.99
C LEU A 314 -4.21 24.31 19.96
N HIS A 315 -4.60 23.07 20.24
CA HIS A 315 -5.53 22.30 19.39
C HIS A 315 -6.89 23.02 19.24
N GLU A 316 -7.47 23.50 20.34
CA GLU A 316 -8.75 24.22 20.31
C GLU A 316 -8.67 25.51 19.48
N TYR A 317 -7.59 26.28 19.62
CA TYR A 317 -7.39 27.50 18.86
C TYR A 317 -7.26 27.22 17.37
N ILE A 318 -6.43 26.25 16.99
CA ILE A 318 -6.21 25.86 15.58
C ILE A 318 -7.53 25.35 14.96
N ALA A 319 -8.23 24.47 15.63
CA ALA A 319 -9.50 23.93 15.14
C ALA A 319 -10.52 25.05 14.85
N LYS A 320 -10.57 26.06 15.75
CA LYS A 320 -11.55 27.15 15.67
C LYS A 320 -11.13 28.26 14.69
N GLU A 321 -9.90 28.75 14.79
CA GLU A 321 -9.49 29.98 14.10
C GLU A 321 -8.82 29.69 12.73
N PHE A 322 -8.24 28.49 12.51
CA PHE A 322 -7.65 28.08 11.22
C PHE A 322 -8.63 27.33 10.32
N ALA A 323 -9.93 27.36 10.68
CA ALA A 323 -11.02 26.73 9.93
C ALA A 323 -10.86 25.20 9.76
N PHE A 324 -10.22 24.53 10.71
CA PHE A 324 -10.28 23.09 10.89
C PHE A 324 -11.58 22.70 11.62
N GLY A 325 -12.14 21.52 11.34
CA GLY A 325 -13.43 21.13 11.93
C GLY A 325 -14.65 21.62 11.16
N ASP A 326 -15.85 21.47 11.74
CA ASP A 326 -17.13 21.81 11.11
C ASP A 326 -17.25 23.31 10.86
N PHE A 327 -17.93 23.68 9.77
CA PHE A 327 -18.29 25.08 9.54
C PHE A 327 -19.46 25.47 10.45
N LEU A 328 -19.28 26.51 11.24
CA LEU A 328 -20.32 27.04 12.14
C LEU A 328 -20.91 28.30 11.54
N PHE A 329 -22.18 28.23 11.13
CA PHE A 329 -22.95 29.39 10.74
C PHE A 329 -23.36 30.15 11.98
N LYS A 330 -22.99 31.44 12.07
CA LYS A 330 -23.25 32.30 13.21
C LYS A 330 -24.18 33.46 12.82
N ASP A 331 -25.07 33.82 13.71
CA ASP A 331 -25.81 35.08 13.65
C ASP A 331 -24.82 36.24 13.95
N PRO A 332 -24.69 37.23 13.05
CA PRO A 332 -23.70 38.31 13.25
C PRO A 332 -24.04 39.24 14.40
N ASP A 333 -25.33 39.34 14.80
CA ASP A 333 -25.78 40.25 15.84
C ASP A 333 -25.61 39.63 17.25
N THR A 334 -25.85 38.34 17.39
CA THR A 334 -25.84 37.62 18.67
C THR A 334 -24.60 36.73 18.89
N GLY A 335 -23.87 36.39 17.80
CA GLY A 335 -22.79 35.40 17.82
C GLY A 335 -23.25 33.94 18.02
N ALA A 336 -24.57 33.70 18.11
CA ALA A 336 -25.16 32.39 18.30
C ALA A 336 -24.95 31.49 17.06
N VAL A 337 -24.65 30.19 17.27
CA VAL A 337 -24.56 29.22 16.20
C VAL A 337 -25.96 28.86 15.70
N ILE A 338 -26.27 29.19 14.47
CA ILE A 338 -27.59 28.96 13.83
C ILE A 338 -27.56 27.72 12.91
N GLY A 339 -26.41 27.19 12.62
CA GLY A 339 -26.24 26.00 11.79
C GLY A 339 -24.83 25.48 11.78
N ARG A 340 -24.66 24.22 11.29
CA ARG A 340 -23.39 23.54 11.19
C ARG A 340 -23.29 22.76 9.88
N ALA A 341 -22.14 22.77 9.24
CA ALA A 341 -21.88 21.93 8.07
C ALA A 341 -20.57 21.17 8.25
N LYS A 342 -20.62 19.85 8.08
CA LYS A 342 -19.46 18.95 8.15
C LYS A 342 -18.85 18.73 6.76
N ASP A 343 -19.70 18.69 5.74
CA ASP A 343 -19.38 18.39 4.35
C ASP A 343 -20.00 19.38 3.37
N LEU A 344 -19.70 19.21 2.07
CA LEU A 344 -20.23 20.07 1.02
C LEU A 344 -21.76 19.96 0.83
N ALA A 345 -22.36 18.80 1.15
CA ALA A 345 -23.80 18.62 1.03
C ALA A 345 -24.54 19.45 2.07
N GLN A 346 -24.12 19.33 3.34
CA GLN A 346 -24.66 20.14 4.43
C GLN A 346 -24.35 21.64 4.24
N MET A 347 -23.16 21.97 3.73
CA MET A 347 -22.82 23.35 3.37
C MET A 347 -23.78 23.92 2.35
N GLN A 348 -24.09 23.18 1.30
CA GLN A 348 -25.05 23.58 0.25
C GLN A 348 -26.44 23.80 0.81
N GLU A 349 -26.94 22.88 1.64
CA GLU A 349 -28.25 22.93 2.27
C GLU A 349 -28.37 24.15 3.22
N MET A 350 -27.37 24.31 4.07
CA MET A 350 -27.32 25.43 5.02
C MET A 350 -27.27 26.77 4.32
N ILE A 351 -26.42 26.94 3.29
CA ILE A 351 -26.35 28.19 2.52
C ILE A 351 -27.72 28.53 1.88
N ALA A 352 -28.46 27.52 1.43
CA ALA A 352 -29.80 27.73 0.85
C ALA A 352 -30.84 28.22 1.87
N THR A 353 -30.67 27.94 3.17
CA THR A 353 -31.71 28.13 4.20
C THR A 353 -31.38 29.20 5.25
N ILE A 354 -30.11 29.57 5.46
CA ILE A 354 -29.74 30.56 6.49
C ILE A 354 -30.26 31.96 6.18
N PRO A 355 -30.49 32.81 7.21
CA PRO A 355 -30.89 34.20 7.03
C PRO A 355 -29.87 35.02 6.19
N ASP A 356 -30.35 35.97 5.41
CA ASP A 356 -29.53 36.81 4.53
C ASP A 356 -28.40 37.53 5.27
N LYS A 357 -28.65 38.06 6.45
CA LYS A 357 -27.62 38.70 7.28
C LYS A 357 -26.45 37.76 7.61
N ALA A 358 -26.75 36.52 7.98
CA ALA A 358 -25.72 35.51 8.30
C ALA A 358 -24.97 35.09 7.02
N PHE A 359 -25.67 34.91 5.90
CA PHE A 359 -25.07 34.64 4.60
C PHE A 359 -24.08 35.75 4.18
N GLU A 360 -24.53 37.01 4.24
CA GLU A 360 -23.70 38.17 3.94
C GLU A 360 -22.50 38.31 4.87
N TYR A 361 -22.68 38.06 6.16
CA TYR A 361 -21.58 38.03 7.14
C TYR A 361 -20.52 37.02 6.75
N HIS A 362 -20.87 35.77 6.51
CA HIS A 362 -19.91 34.72 6.21
C HIS A 362 -19.22 34.90 4.84
N THR A 363 -19.92 35.41 3.85
CA THR A 363 -19.35 35.68 2.53
C THR A 363 -18.42 36.90 2.52
N SER A 364 -18.78 38.00 3.21
CA SER A 364 -17.94 39.20 3.30
C SER A 364 -16.61 38.99 4.04
N GLN A 365 -16.59 38.09 5.03
CA GLN A 365 -15.43 37.73 5.82
C GLN A 365 -14.60 36.60 5.17
N ASN A 366 -15.00 36.11 3.97
CA ASN A 366 -14.36 34.98 3.29
C ASN A 366 -14.31 33.68 4.10
N HIS A 367 -15.22 33.50 5.08
CA HIS A 367 -15.23 32.31 5.92
C HIS A 367 -15.45 31.03 5.11
N LEU A 368 -16.37 31.05 4.12
CA LEU A 368 -16.65 29.91 3.24
C LEU A 368 -15.42 29.49 2.44
N SER A 369 -14.74 30.46 1.80
CA SER A 369 -13.55 30.15 1.01
C SER A 369 -12.39 29.67 1.88
N LYS A 370 -12.17 30.24 3.09
CA LYS A 370 -11.16 29.75 4.04
C LYS A 370 -11.39 28.28 4.41
N TRP A 371 -12.65 27.93 4.75
CA TRP A 371 -13.03 26.59 5.12
C TRP A 371 -12.84 25.59 3.95
N LEU A 372 -13.11 26.00 2.72
CA LEU A 372 -12.87 25.20 1.52
C LEU A 372 -11.37 25.05 1.22
N TYR A 373 -10.59 26.12 1.39
CA TYR A 373 -9.14 26.08 1.22
C TYR A 373 -8.47 25.12 2.23
N SER A 374 -8.89 25.14 3.51
CA SER A 374 -8.35 24.23 4.52
C SER A 374 -8.59 22.75 4.18
N ARG A 375 -9.60 22.46 3.37
CA ARG A 375 -9.99 21.12 2.89
C ARG A 375 -9.41 20.74 1.53
N GLY A 376 -8.54 21.58 0.96
CA GLY A 376 -7.95 21.32 -0.35
C GLY A 376 -8.93 21.45 -1.53
N LEU A 377 -10.08 22.10 -1.34
CA LEU A 377 -11.08 22.35 -2.38
C LEU A 377 -10.80 23.65 -3.14
N PHE A 378 -9.55 23.80 -3.60
CA PHE A 378 -8.99 25.04 -4.14
C PHE A 378 -9.79 25.63 -5.31
N PRO A 379 -10.23 24.85 -6.33
CA PRO A 379 -11.00 25.41 -7.45
C PRO A 379 -12.32 26.01 -7.00
N LEU A 380 -13.05 25.32 -6.11
CA LEU A 380 -14.31 25.81 -5.55
C LEU A 380 -14.10 27.03 -4.65
N ALA A 381 -13.10 26.97 -3.76
CA ALA A 381 -12.73 28.08 -2.88
C ALA A 381 -12.38 29.35 -3.67
N ALA A 382 -11.59 29.19 -4.75
CA ALA A 382 -11.23 30.31 -5.65
C ALA A 382 -12.44 30.85 -6.42
N ALA A 383 -13.33 29.99 -6.90
CA ALA A 383 -14.55 30.39 -7.61
C ALA A 383 -15.52 31.17 -6.70
N ILE A 384 -15.67 30.75 -5.44
CA ILE A 384 -16.48 31.48 -4.45
C ILE A 384 -15.82 32.81 -4.07
N ARG A 385 -14.51 32.85 -3.86
CA ARG A 385 -13.77 34.06 -3.49
C ARG A 385 -13.77 35.13 -4.59
N ARG A 386 -13.80 34.74 -5.86
CA ARG A 386 -13.84 35.68 -7.02
C ARG A 386 -15.21 36.34 -7.18
N GLY A 387 -16.31 35.79 -6.62
CA GLY A 387 -17.64 36.35 -6.68
C GLY A 387 -17.85 37.42 -5.64
N ASN A 388 -17.43 38.69 -5.89
CA ASN A 388 -17.72 39.80 -5.00
C ASN A 388 -19.19 40.21 -5.05
N LYS A 389 -19.77 40.63 -3.91
CA LYS A 389 -21.12 41.12 -3.76
C LYS A 389 -21.51 42.19 -4.81
N SER A 390 -20.56 43.01 -5.28
CA SER A 390 -20.76 44.04 -6.29
C SER A 390 -21.11 43.51 -7.71
N GLN A 391 -21.00 42.22 -7.95
CA GLN A 391 -21.29 41.58 -9.24
C GLN A 391 -22.74 41.05 -9.34
N PHE A 392 -23.50 41.08 -8.25
CA PHE A 392 -24.87 40.53 -8.17
C PHE A 392 -25.84 41.61 -7.80
N ALA A 393 -27.04 41.57 -8.46
CA ALA A 393 -28.07 42.55 -8.22
C ALA A 393 -28.80 42.32 -6.86
N THR A 394 -28.85 41.07 -6.38
CA THR A 394 -29.50 40.70 -5.12
C THR A 394 -28.69 39.71 -4.31
N THR A 395 -28.91 39.65 -2.99
CA THR A 395 -28.32 38.65 -2.08
C THR A 395 -28.74 37.24 -2.49
N GLU A 396 -29.97 37.06 -2.95
CA GLU A 396 -30.50 35.78 -3.40
C GLU A 396 -29.79 35.27 -4.67
N GLU A 397 -29.50 36.14 -5.64
CA GLU A 397 -28.74 35.79 -6.82
C GLU A 397 -27.32 35.33 -6.47
N HIS A 398 -26.66 36.00 -5.51
CA HIS A 398 -25.36 35.61 -5.00
C HIS A 398 -25.45 34.26 -4.28
N ARG A 399 -26.46 34.05 -3.44
CA ARG A 399 -26.74 32.80 -2.73
C ARG A 399 -26.89 31.63 -3.72
N GLN A 400 -27.77 31.79 -4.71
CA GLN A 400 -28.07 30.78 -5.71
C GLN A 400 -26.82 30.40 -6.54
N ARG A 401 -25.99 31.40 -6.86
CA ARG A 401 -24.72 31.15 -7.52
C ARG A 401 -23.80 30.25 -6.69
N ILE A 402 -23.63 30.53 -5.37
CA ILE A 402 -22.78 29.72 -4.51
C ILE A 402 -23.36 28.29 -4.37
N VAL A 403 -24.66 28.16 -4.17
CA VAL A 403 -25.37 26.88 -4.11
C VAL A 403 -25.13 26.06 -5.40
N ASN A 404 -25.29 26.72 -6.58
CA ASN A 404 -25.07 26.08 -7.87
C ASN A 404 -23.57 25.70 -8.09
N LEU A 405 -22.62 26.55 -7.68
CA LEU A 405 -21.17 26.22 -7.74
C LEU A 405 -20.85 24.99 -6.91
N ILE A 406 -21.36 24.89 -5.70
CA ILE A 406 -21.17 23.72 -4.84
C ILE A 406 -21.81 22.48 -5.46
N LYS A 407 -23.03 22.60 -5.99
CA LYS A 407 -23.73 21.50 -6.68
C LYS A 407 -22.97 21.00 -7.88
N ASP A 408 -22.56 21.90 -8.79
CA ASP A 408 -21.80 21.56 -10.00
C ASP A 408 -20.45 20.92 -9.64
N TYR A 409 -19.79 21.44 -8.61
CA TYR A 409 -18.53 20.88 -8.14
C TYR A 409 -18.70 19.47 -7.54
N ARG A 410 -19.75 19.21 -6.77
CA ARG A 410 -20.09 17.88 -6.25
C ARG A 410 -20.38 16.87 -7.36
N ILE A 411 -21.12 17.28 -8.41
CA ILE A 411 -21.38 16.45 -9.59
C ILE A 411 -20.05 16.10 -10.28
N LEU A 412 -19.18 17.08 -10.47
CA LEU A 412 -17.88 16.86 -11.10
C LEU A 412 -16.99 15.93 -10.26
N LEU A 413 -17.00 16.10 -8.94
CA LEU A 413 -16.29 15.20 -8.03
C LEU A 413 -16.80 13.76 -8.12
N GLY A 414 -18.05 13.54 -8.49
CA GLY A 414 -18.66 12.21 -8.66
C GLY A 414 -18.30 11.50 -9.98
N GLN A 415 -17.71 12.19 -10.96
CA GLN A 415 -17.38 11.58 -12.25
C GLN A 415 -16.07 10.79 -12.20
N GLY A 416 -16.12 9.48 -12.47
CA GLY A 416 -14.95 8.59 -12.51
C GLY A 416 -14.47 8.06 -11.16
N VAL A 417 -15.35 7.92 -10.21
CA VAL A 417 -15.06 7.84 -8.77
C VAL A 417 -15.63 6.60 -8.11
N VAL A 418 -15.05 6.20 -6.97
CA VAL A 418 -15.77 5.38 -5.98
C VAL A 418 -16.95 6.20 -5.44
N ALA A 419 -18.12 5.95 -5.98
CA ALA A 419 -19.34 6.65 -5.53
C ALA A 419 -19.75 6.14 -4.14
N ARG A 420 -20.32 7.01 -3.30
CA ARG A 420 -21.04 6.57 -2.11
C ARG A 420 -22.30 5.82 -2.56
N PHE A 421 -22.48 4.62 -2.05
CA PHE A 421 -23.68 3.84 -2.37
C PHE A 421 -24.91 4.47 -1.73
N ASP A 422 -25.89 4.77 -2.56
CA ASP A 422 -27.18 5.26 -2.11
C ASP A 422 -28.28 4.40 -2.72
N THR A 423 -29.20 3.89 -1.88
CA THR A 423 -30.24 2.93 -2.29
C THR A 423 -31.23 3.47 -3.31
N GLU A 424 -31.39 4.79 -3.40
CA GLU A 424 -32.34 5.44 -4.29
C GLU A 424 -31.68 5.89 -5.61
N THR A 425 -30.41 6.25 -5.57
CA THR A 425 -29.70 6.85 -6.71
C THR A 425 -28.68 5.92 -7.37
N TYR A 426 -28.37 4.76 -6.74
CA TYR A 426 -27.45 3.80 -7.33
C TYR A 426 -28.02 3.18 -8.61
N SER A 427 -27.23 3.21 -9.67
CA SER A 427 -27.57 2.64 -10.98
C SER A 427 -26.42 1.77 -11.51
N ASP A 428 -26.71 0.99 -12.53
CA ASP A 428 -25.76 0.16 -13.28
C ASP A 428 -24.64 0.97 -13.97
N ALA A 429 -24.83 2.26 -14.15
CA ALA A 429 -23.82 3.19 -14.67
C ALA A 429 -22.68 3.47 -13.67
N VAL A 430 -22.83 3.12 -12.39
CA VAL A 430 -21.80 3.30 -11.38
C VAL A 430 -20.84 2.12 -11.38
N ALA A 431 -19.64 2.33 -11.90
CA ALA A 431 -18.63 1.27 -12.00
C ALA A 431 -18.04 0.84 -10.64
N PHE A 432 -17.93 1.79 -9.69
CA PHE A 432 -17.34 1.51 -8.38
C PHE A 432 -18.06 2.29 -7.27
N ALA A 433 -18.59 1.60 -6.27
CA ALA A 433 -19.28 2.22 -5.16
C ALA A 433 -18.83 1.70 -3.80
N ARG A 434 -19.01 2.51 -2.75
CA ARG A 434 -18.69 2.20 -1.36
C ARG A 434 -19.96 2.16 -0.50
N ILE A 435 -20.14 1.10 0.26
CA ILE A 435 -21.16 0.94 1.30
C ILE A 435 -20.47 1.11 2.66
N GLY A 436 -20.90 2.05 3.48
CA GLY A 436 -20.30 2.40 4.78
C GLY A 436 -19.33 3.56 4.71
N GLU A 437 -18.77 3.92 5.87
CA GLU A 437 -17.88 5.09 6.07
C GLU A 437 -16.43 4.71 6.41
N GLY A 438 -16.18 3.44 6.71
CA GLY A 438 -14.87 2.93 7.09
C GLY A 438 -13.86 2.85 5.93
N SER A 439 -12.73 2.18 6.16
CA SER A 439 -11.71 1.94 5.14
C SER A 439 -12.21 0.94 4.09
N LEU A 440 -11.74 1.11 2.86
CA LEU A 440 -12.00 0.16 1.76
C LEU A 440 -11.04 -1.05 1.79
N GLY A 441 -9.98 -1.00 2.61
CA GLY A 441 -8.90 -1.99 2.59
C GLY A 441 -7.94 -1.83 1.40
N GLY A 442 -6.91 -2.65 1.34
CA GLY A 442 -5.82 -2.53 0.38
C GLY A 442 -6.23 -2.85 -1.05
N LYS A 443 -6.82 -4.05 -1.27
CA LYS A 443 -7.24 -4.47 -2.63
C LYS A 443 -8.24 -3.51 -3.27
N ALA A 444 -9.24 -3.04 -2.52
CA ALA A 444 -10.23 -2.12 -3.07
C ALA A 444 -9.63 -0.74 -3.38
N ARG A 445 -8.65 -0.28 -2.59
CA ARG A 445 -7.88 0.93 -2.91
C ARG A 445 -7.06 0.75 -4.19
N GLY A 446 -6.39 -0.40 -4.35
CA GLY A 446 -5.67 -0.74 -5.58
C GLY A 446 -6.57 -0.75 -6.81
N LEU A 447 -7.78 -1.31 -6.71
CA LEU A 447 -8.77 -1.29 -7.79
C LEU A 447 -9.21 0.14 -8.16
N ALA A 448 -9.52 0.96 -7.17
CA ALA A 448 -9.90 2.35 -7.40
C ALA A 448 -8.75 3.17 -8.01
N PHE A 449 -7.52 2.94 -7.55
CA PHE A 449 -6.31 3.53 -8.12
C PHE A 449 -6.13 3.16 -9.60
N MET A 450 -6.26 1.87 -9.96
CA MET A 450 -6.21 1.43 -11.35
C MET A 450 -7.28 2.09 -12.21
N ASN A 451 -8.51 2.24 -11.69
CA ASN A 451 -9.57 2.91 -12.41
C ASN A 451 -9.21 4.38 -12.71
N SER A 452 -8.65 5.07 -11.75
CA SER A 452 -8.14 6.44 -11.91
C SER A 452 -6.98 6.51 -12.92
N MET A 453 -6.05 5.57 -12.82
CA MET A 453 -4.88 5.47 -13.69
C MET A 453 -5.28 5.25 -15.15
N LEU A 454 -6.23 4.36 -15.44
CA LEU A 454 -6.76 4.12 -16.78
C LEU A 454 -7.46 5.37 -17.36
N LEU A 455 -8.19 6.13 -16.54
CA LEU A 455 -8.83 7.37 -16.97
C LEU A 455 -7.83 8.49 -17.27
N LYS A 456 -6.72 8.53 -16.55
CA LYS A 456 -5.64 9.51 -16.71
C LYS A 456 -4.81 9.26 -17.96
N HIS A 457 -4.54 8.00 -18.25
CA HIS A 457 -3.64 7.55 -19.31
C HIS A 457 -4.38 7.02 -20.54
N ARG A 458 -5.34 7.76 -21.09
CA ARG A 458 -6.10 7.40 -22.29
C ARG A 458 -5.25 7.14 -23.54
N GLN A 459 -3.98 7.49 -23.52
CA GLN A 459 -3.03 7.17 -24.59
C GLN A 459 -2.81 5.66 -24.80
N TYR A 460 -3.18 4.84 -23.82
CA TYR A 460 -3.13 3.37 -23.92
C TYR A 460 -4.41 2.76 -24.50
N ASP A 461 -5.42 3.57 -24.80
CA ASP A 461 -6.64 3.18 -25.51
C ASP A 461 -6.38 3.15 -27.03
N LYS A 462 -5.42 2.29 -27.42
CA LYS A 462 -4.88 2.24 -28.80
C LYS A 462 -5.68 1.31 -29.74
N HIS A 463 -6.59 0.50 -29.18
CA HIS A 463 -7.26 -0.57 -29.93
C HIS A 463 -8.76 -0.36 -30.00
N ASP A 464 -9.30 -0.02 -31.17
CA ASP A 464 -10.73 0.29 -31.36
C ASP A 464 -11.67 -0.88 -30.98
N ASN A 465 -11.22 -2.13 -31.11
CA ASN A 465 -12.00 -3.33 -30.85
C ASN A 465 -11.83 -3.91 -29.44
N LEU A 466 -11.11 -3.21 -28.56
CA LEU A 466 -10.77 -3.67 -27.22
C LEU A 466 -11.09 -2.59 -26.19
N ARG A 467 -11.60 -3.00 -25.02
CA ARG A 467 -11.81 -2.15 -23.88
C ARG A 467 -11.02 -2.66 -22.68
N ILE A 468 -10.18 -1.82 -22.09
CA ILE A 468 -9.47 -2.09 -20.84
C ILE A 468 -10.29 -1.44 -19.72
N MET A 469 -10.70 -2.22 -18.72
CA MET A 469 -11.55 -1.74 -17.64
C MET A 469 -11.37 -2.54 -16.34
N ILE A 470 -11.97 -2.04 -15.26
CA ILE A 470 -12.14 -2.77 -14.01
C ILE A 470 -13.57 -3.31 -13.96
N PRO A 471 -13.78 -4.55 -13.51
CA PRO A 471 -15.14 -5.07 -13.34
C PRO A 471 -15.93 -4.24 -12.35
N ARG A 472 -17.24 -4.09 -12.58
CA ARG A 472 -18.12 -3.37 -11.67
C ARG A 472 -18.06 -3.95 -10.26
N SER A 473 -17.85 -3.07 -9.29
CA SER A 473 -17.54 -3.45 -7.91
C SER A 473 -18.26 -2.58 -6.89
N VAL A 474 -18.73 -3.19 -5.82
CA VAL A 474 -19.21 -2.50 -4.62
C VAL A 474 -18.41 -3.00 -3.42
N VAL A 475 -17.98 -2.07 -2.57
CA VAL A 475 -17.12 -2.38 -1.42
C VAL A 475 -17.85 -2.09 -0.12
N ILE A 476 -18.00 -3.12 0.71
CA ILE A 476 -18.46 -2.98 2.10
C ILE A 476 -17.25 -2.53 2.92
N ALA A 477 -17.31 -1.35 3.51
CA ALA A 477 -16.23 -0.77 4.28
C ALA A 477 -16.08 -1.42 5.68
N THR A 478 -14.93 -1.19 6.31
CA THR A 478 -14.53 -1.86 7.56
C THR A 478 -15.41 -1.56 8.77
N ASP A 479 -16.16 -0.47 8.77
CA ASP A 479 -17.10 -0.12 9.84
C ASP A 479 -18.22 -1.16 10.00
N TYR A 480 -18.67 -1.78 8.91
CA TYR A 480 -19.62 -2.88 8.96
C TYR A 480 -19.03 -4.17 9.54
N PHE A 481 -17.74 -4.42 9.35
CA PHE A 481 -17.06 -5.52 10.02
C PHE A 481 -17.02 -5.29 11.54
N ASP A 482 -16.60 -4.10 11.97
CA ASP A 482 -16.58 -3.73 13.39
C ASP A 482 -17.99 -3.83 14.02
N GLU A 483 -19.01 -3.37 13.29
CA GLU A 483 -20.41 -3.46 13.73
C GLU A 483 -20.88 -4.94 13.83
N PHE A 484 -20.54 -5.76 12.84
CA PHE A 484 -20.89 -7.18 12.80
C PHE A 484 -20.27 -7.94 13.98
N ILE A 485 -18.97 -7.77 14.24
CA ILE A 485 -18.25 -8.39 15.37
C ILE A 485 -18.87 -7.95 16.70
N ARG A 486 -19.17 -6.68 16.85
CA ARG A 486 -19.73 -6.11 18.08
C ARG A 486 -21.16 -6.60 18.34
N ASN A 487 -22.04 -6.55 17.33
CA ASN A 487 -23.47 -6.85 17.47
C ASN A 487 -23.71 -8.34 17.76
N ASN A 488 -22.83 -9.21 17.27
CA ASN A 488 -22.90 -10.66 17.50
C ASN A 488 -21.99 -11.14 18.66
N GLY A 489 -21.26 -10.24 19.32
CA GLY A 489 -20.42 -10.58 20.47
C GLY A 489 -19.21 -11.47 20.15
N LEU A 490 -18.72 -11.49 18.90
CA LEU A 490 -17.76 -12.47 18.39
C LEU A 490 -16.30 -12.25 18.87
N LYS A 491 -16.04 -11.26 19.72
CA LYS A 491 -14.67 -10.97 20.21
C LYS A 491 -14.03 -12.12 20.98
N TYR A 492 -14.81 -13.05 21.56
CA TYR A 492 -14.29 -14.19 22.31
C TYR A 492 -13.50 -15.17 21.42
N ILE A 493 -13.77 -15.19 20.11
CA ILE A 493 -13.07 -16.05 19.14
C ILE A 493 -11.57 -15.72 19.09
N ILE A 494 -11.19 -14.46 19.38
CA ILE A 494 -9.78 -14.04 19.42
C ILE A 494 -9.03 -14.66 20.59
N SER A 495 -9.71 -14.90 21.73
CA SER A 495 -9.10 -15.32 22.99
C SER A 495 -9.13 -16.83 23.23
N GLN A 496 -9.78 -17.59 22.35
CA GLN A 496 -9.95 -19.05 22.52
C GLN A 496 -9.47 -19.79 21.25
N GLU A 497 -9.06 -21.04 21.43
CA GLU A 497 -8.69 -21.93 20.31
C GLU A 497 -9.95 -22.61 19.75
N PHE A 498 -10.37 -22.17 18.56
CA PHE A 498 -11.43 -22.80 17.77
C PHE A 498 -10.84 -23.37 16.49
N SER A 499 -11.44 -24.44 15.98
CA SER A 499 -11.16 -24.91 14.62
C SER A 499 -11.72 -23.95 13.58
N ASP A 500 -11.18 -24.00 12.37
CA ASP A 500 -11.62 -23.11 11.28
C ASP A 500 -13.09 -23.38 10.91
N GLU A 501 -13.56 -24.65 11.03
CA GLU A 501 -14.95 -25.05 10.83
C GLU A 501 -15.90 -24.45 11.87
N GLU A 502 -15.50 -24.44 13.13
CA GLU A 502 -16.27 -23.83 14.21
C GLU A 502 -16.39 -22.32 14.02
N ILE A 503 -15.28 -21.66 13.67
CA ILE A 503 -15.25 -20.23 13.36
C ILE A 503 -16.20 -19.92 12.19
N LEU A 504 -16.08 -20.67 11.08
CA LEU A 504 -16.93 -20.47 9.91
C LEU A 504 -18.41 -20.65 10.26
N SER A 505 -18.75 -21.70 11.01
CA SER A 505 -20.13 -21.98 11.43
C SER A 505 -20.72 -20.85 12.28
N GLU A 506 -19.94 -20.34 13.25
CA GLU A 506 -20.36 -19.25 14.13
C GLU A 506 -20.61 -17.94 13.35
N PHE A 507 -19.70 -17.61 12.42
CA PHE A 507 -19.87 -16.43 11.57
C PHE A 507 -21.05 -16.55 10.61
N VAL A 508 -21.24 -17.71 9.98
CA VAL A 508 -22.34 -17.94 9.04
C VAL A 508 -23.70 -17.91 9.74
N SER A 509 -23.80 -18.36 11.00
CA SER A 509 -25.02 -18.29 11.82
C SER A 509 -25.33 -16.88 12.33
N SER A 510 -24.33 -16.01 12.43
CA SER A 510 -24.44 -14.62 12.92
C SER A 510 -25.26 -13.72 12.00
N THR A 511 -25.78 -12.60 12.54
CA THR A 511 -26.69 -11.70 11.83
C THR A 511 -25.95 -10.47 11.26
N ILE A 512 -26.10 -10.22 9.98
CA ILE A 512 -25.62 -8.98 9.32
C ILE A 512 -26.53 -7.79 9.71
N PRO A 513 -25.98 -6.57 9.91
CA PRO A 513 -26.77 -5.38 10.21
C PRO A 513 -27.87 -5.11 9.17
N VAL A 514 -29.08 -4.77 9.64
CA VAL A 514 -30.28 -4.59 8.77
C VAL A 514 -30.07 -3.52 7.70
N LYS A 515 -29.32 -2.48 8.02
CA LYS A 515 -28.98 -1.40 7.07
C LYS A 515 -28.18 -1.97 5.89
N LEU A 516 -27.12 -2.76 6.16
CA LEU A 516 -26.32 -3.40 5.14
C LEU A 516 -27.15 -4.38 4.29
N GLN A 517 -28.07 -5.14 4.90
CA GLN A 517 -28.93 -6.04 4.12
C GLN A 517 -29.81 -5.27 3.12
N ARG A 518 -30.33 -4.09 3.49
CA ARG A 518 -31.12 -3.24 2.59
C ARG A 518 -30.27 -2.68 1.45
N GLU A 519 -29.05 -2.20 1.74
CA GLU A 519 -28.10 -1.69 0.76
C GLU A 519 -27.70 -2.79 -0.23
N LEU A 520 -27.38 -4.00 0.25
CA LEU A 520 -27.05 -5.13 -0.61
C LEU A 520 -28.24 -5.61 -1.44
N LYS A 521 -29.47 -5.56 -0.91
CA LYS A 521 -30.67 -5.89 -1.67
C LYS A 521 -30.90 -4.90 -2.81
N ALA A 522 -30.64 -3.60 -2.58
CA ALA A 522 -30.69 -2.58 -3.63
C ALA A 522 -29.62 -2.81 -4.72
N TYR A 523 -28.41 -3.19 -4.32
CA TYR A 523 -27.34 -3.54 -5.26
C TYR A 523 -27.69 -4.73 -6.15
N ILE A 524 -28.20 -5.81 -5.58
CA ILE A 524 -28.57 -7.05 -6.30
C ILE A 524 -29.52 -6.78 -7.44
N LYS A 525 -30.45 -5.81 -7.33
CA LYS A 525 -31.40 -5.42 -8.40
C LYS A 525 -30.70 -4.93 -9.68
N THR A 526 -29.47 -4.49 -9.58
CA THR A 526 -28.69 -3.97 -10.73
C THR A 526 -27.69 -4.99 -11.27
N VAL A 527 -27.63 -6.20 -10.69
CA VAL A 527 -26.71 -7.29 -11.06
C VAL A 527 -27.41 -8.28 -11.99
N SER A 528 -26.71 -8.71 -13.03
CA SER A 528 -27.15 -9.74 -13.97
C SER A 528 -26.09 -10.81 -14.23
N THR A 529 -24.99 -10.80 -13.46
CA THR A 529 -23.85 -11.71 -13.61
C THR A 529 -23.46 -12.35 -12.27
N PRO A 530 -22.73 -13.45 -12.26
CA PRO A 530 -22.15 -14.01 -11.03
C PRO A 530 -21.27 -13.00 -10.31
N LEU A 531 -21.14 -13.15 -8.99
CA LEU A 531 -20.36 -12.25 -8.14
C LEU A 531 -19.18 -12.97 -7.48
N ALA A 532 -18.05 -12.30 -7.41
CA ALA A 532 -16.91 -12.64 -6.58
C ALA A 532 -16.93 -11.78 -5.30
N VAL A 533 -16.95 -12.44 -4.14
CA VAL A 533 -16.91 -11.81 -2.82
C VAL A 533 -15.50 -11.99 -2.28
N ARG A 534 -14.72 -10.90 -2.29
CA ARG A 534 -13.28 -10.90 -2.04
C ARG A 534 -12.95 -10.14 -0.75
N SER A 535 -11.95 -10.60 -0.04
CA SER A 535 -11.35 -9.88 1.07
C SER A 535 -10.68 -8.57 0.61
N SER A 536 -10.69 -7.58 1.46
CA SER A 536 -9.92 -6.34 1.32
C SER A 536 -9.54 -5.83 2.70
N SER A 537 -8.56 -6.45 3.33
CA SER A 537 -8.07 -6.01 4.61
C SER A 537 -7.17 -4.77 4.50
N LYS A 538 -6.91 -4.10 5.62
CA LYS A 538 -5.98 -2.97 5.64
C LYS A 538 -4.55 -3.35 5.28
N LEU A 539 -4.15 -4.57 5.62
CA LEU A 539 -2.80 -5.09 5.42
C LEU A 539 -2.60 -5.73 4.05
N GLU A 540 -3.68 -6.13 3.37
CA GLU A 540 -3.60 -6.63 1.99
C GLU A 540 -3.08 -5.54 1.05
N ASP A 541 -2.18 -5.92 0.15
CA ASP A 541 -1.54 -5.01 -0.82
C ASP A 541 -0.81 -3.83 -0.17
N SER A 542 -0.34 -3.99 1.08
CA SER A 542 0.51 -3.00 1.73
C SER A 542 1.91 -3.00 1.12
N HIS A 543 2.58 -1.84 1.12
CA HIS A 543 3.94 -1.71 0.59
C HIS A 543 5.01 -2.46 1.40
N TYR A 544 4.69 -2.96 2.60
CA TYR A 544 5.68 -3.50 3.54
C TYR A 544 5.54 -4.99 3.81
N GLN A 545 4.30 -5.48 3.87
CA GLN A 545 4.01 -6.88 4.14
C GLN A 545 2.73 -7.25 3.38
N PRO A 546 2.82 -7.67 2.13
CA PRO A 546 1.64 -8.05 1.36
C PRO A 546 1.02 -9.33 1.92
N PHE A 547 -0.26 -9.23 2.23
CA PHE A 547 -1.11 -10.36 2.63
C PHE A 547 -1.75 -10.97 1.38
N ALA A 548 -1.02 -11.81 0.65
CA ALA A 548 -1.54 -12.39 -0.59
C ALA A 548 -2.12 -13.80 -0.34
N GLY A 549 -3.37 -14.02 -0.76
CA GLY A 549 -4.03 -15.34 -0.72
C GLY A 549 -4.24 -15.93 0.68
N ILE A 550 -4.19 -15.11 1.73
CA ILE A 550 -4.38 -15.57 3.12
C ILE A 550 -5.86 -15.59 3.47
N TYR A 551 -6.62 -14.63 2.98
CA TYR A 551 -8.06 -14.55 3.19
C TYR A 551 -8.82 -15.10 1.99
N SER A 552 -10.02 -15.63 2.27
CA SER A 552 -10.83 -16.34 1.28
C SER A 552 -11.52 -15.43 0.26
N THR A 553 -11.76 -15.98 -0.93
CA THR A 553 -12.57 -15.39 -2.00
C THR A 553 -13.65 -16.36 -2.43
N TYR A 554 -14.93 -16.02 -2.27
CA TYR A 554 -16.04 -16.87 -2.66
C TYR A 554 -16.70 -16.34 -3.94
N MET A 555 -16.93 -17.23 -4.91
CA MET A 555 -17.70 -16.91 -6.10
C MET A 555 -19.11 -17.48 -5.96
N ILE A 556 -20.12 -16.66 -6.25
CA ILE A 556 -21.53 -17.05 -6.17
C ILE A 556 -22.20 -16.94 -7.54
N PRO A 557 -23.05 -17.92 -7.93
CA PRO A 557 -23.80 -17.86 -9.16
C PRO A 557 -24.83 -16.74 -9.12
N TYR A 558 -25.20 -16.24 -10.30
CA TYR A 558 -26.33 -15.31 -10.41
C TYR A 558 -27.65 -16.08 -10.31
N VAL A 559 -28.63 -15.49 -9.62
CA VAL A 559 -29.98 -16.04 -9.44
C VAL A 559 -30.99 -14.91 -9.61
N ASP A 560 -32.01 -15.12 -10.46
CA ASP A 560 -33.07 -14.11 -10.68
C ASP A 560 -33.90 -13.79 -9.43
N ASN A 561 -33.99 -14.73 -8.48
CA ASN A 561 -34.70 -14.51 -7.23
C ASN A 561 -33.86 -13.66 -6.27
N GLU A 562 -34.24 -12.40 -6.07
CA GLU A 562 -33.54 -11.41 -5.22
C GLU A 562 -33.26 -11.92 -3.80
N ASP A 563 -34.23 -12.61 -3.17
CA ASP A 563 -34.08 -13.09 -1.78
C ASP A 563 -33.14 -14.30 -1.70
N GLN A 564 -33.09 -15.13 -2.73
CA GLN A 564 -32.15 -16.23 -2.83
C GLN A 564 -30.74 -15.68 -3.10
N MET A 565 -30.60 -14.74 -4.04
CA MET A 565 -29.33 -14.07 -4.34
C MET A 565 -28.76 -13.35 -3.11
N LEU A 566 -29.62 -12.66 -2.34
CA LEU A 566 -29.22 -12.01 -1.09
C LEU A 566 -28.72 -13.02 -0.06
N ARG A 567 -29.40 -14.17 0.10
CA ARG A 567 -28.95 -15.23 1.02
C ARG A 567 -27.58 -15.76 0.66
N LEU A 568 -27.29 -16.01 -0.64
CA LEU A 568 -25.99 -16.45 -1.12
C LEU A 568 -24.91 -15.40 -0.83
N LEU A 569 -25.20 -14.15 -1.15
CA LEU A 569 -24.28 -13.04 -0.94
C LEU A 569 -23.96 -12.84 0.55
N LEU A 570 -24.96 -12.86 1.43
CA LEU A 570 -24.75 -12.71 2.87
C LEU A 570 -23.93 -13.86 3.46
N LYS A 571 -24.13 -15.10 2.98
CA LYS A 571 -23.29 -16.25 3.38
C LYS A 571 -21.84 -16.02 2.97
N ALA A 572 -21.59 -15.61 1.71
CA ALA A 572 -20.25 -15.36 1.22
C ALA A 572 -19.55 -14.22 1.99
N VAL A 573 -20.24 -13.10 2.26
CA VAL A 573 -19.69 -11.98 3.06
C VAL A 573 -19.29 -12.44 4.46
N LYS A 574 -20.15 -13.22 5.15
CA LYS A 574 -19.86 -13.76 6.49
C LYS A 574 -18.69 -14.75 6.48
N SER A 575 -18.54 -15.55 5.42
CA SER A 575 -17.41 -16.45 5.24
C SER A 575 -16.10 -15.71 5.01
N VAL A 576 -16.12 -14.59 4.26
CA VAL A 576 -14.94 -13.70 4.13
C VAL A 576 -14.57 -13.09 5.49
N TYR A 577 -15.55 -12.64 6.28
CA TYR A 577 -15.28 -12.14 7.63
C TYR A 577 -14.67 -13.21 8.55
N ALA A 578 -15.14 -14.46 8.46
CA ALA A 578 -14.60 -15.59 9.23
C ALA A 578 -13.12 -15.85 8.92
N SER A 579 -12.71 -15.68 7.64
CA SER A 579 -11.34 -16.00 7.19
C SER A 579 -10.26 -15.16 7.86
N VAL A 580 -10.60 -14.03 8.49
CA VAL A 580 -9.67 -13.25 9.31
C VAL A 580 -9.12 -14.05 10.48
N TYR A 581 -9.93 -14.95 11.02
CA TYR A 581 -9.63 -15.70 12.24
C TYR A 581 -9.21 -17.15 11.99
N PHE A 582 -9.08 -17.58 10.73
CA PHE A 582 -8.60 -18.93 10.40
C PHE A 582 -7.15 -19.14 10.82
N ALA A 583 -6.77 -20.38 11.05
CA ALA A 583 -5.43 -20.76 11.52
C ALA A 583 -4.31 -20.19 10.63
N SER A 584 -4.48 -20.19 9.31
CA SER A 584 -3.53 -19.63 8.36
C SER A 584 -3.35 -18.12 8.55
N SER A 585 -4.46 -17.38 8.74
CA SER A 585 -4.44 -15.93 8.96
C SER A 585 -3.80 -15.57 10.30
N ARG A 586 -4.16 -16.31 11.37
CA ARG A 586 -3.57 -16.13 12.71
C ARG A 586 -2.07 -16.40 12.72
N ALA A 587 -1.62 -17.47 12.07
CA ALA A 587 -0.20 -17.79 11.97
C ALA A 587 0.60 -16.70 11.22
N TYR A 588 0.04 -16.18 10.14
CA TYR A 588 0.67 -15.11 9.36
C TYR A 588 0.77 -13.80 10.16
N LEU A 589 -0.32 -13.38 10.80
CA LEU A 589 -0.35 -12.17 11.63
C LEU A 589 0.65 -12.26 12.79
N SER A 590 0.75 -13.44 13.43
CA SER A 590 1.74 -13.66 14.49
C SER A 590 3.18 -13.55 14.01
N SER A 591 3.48 -14.01 12.77
CA SER A 591 4.83 -13.91 12.18
C SER A 591 5.19 -12.48 11.75
N SER A 592 4.19 -11.64 11.45
CA SER A 592 4.38 -10.25 10.99
C SER A 592 4.33 -9.23 12.12
N GLN A 593 4.30 -9.64 13.40
CA GLN A 593 4.18 -8.78 14.58
C GLN A 593 2.90 -7.91 14.64
N ASN A 594 1.92 -8.17 13.78
CA ASN A 594 0.65 -7.47 13.78
C ASN A 594 -0.35 -8.14 14.75
N LEU A 595 -1.15 -7.31 15.44
CA LEU A 595 -2.17 -7.81 16.34
C LEU A 595 -3.44 -8.19 15.57
N ILE A 596 -3.91 -9.41 15.72
CA ILE A 596 -5.17 -9.88 15.08
C ILE A 596 -6.38 -9.03 15.49
N SER A 597 -6.34 -8.40 16.66
CA SER A 597 -7.40 -7.52 17.16
C SER A 597 -7.48 -6.18 16.42
N GLU A 598 -6.44 -5.79 15.71
CA GLU A 598 -6.34 -4.55 14.92
C GLU A 598 -6.69 -4.76 13.44
N GLU A 599 -6.74 -6.03 13.01
CA GLU A 599 -7.11 -6.36 11.64
C GLU A 599 -8.60 -6.09 11.39
N LYS A 600 -8.87 -5.36 10.32
CA LYS A 600 -10.22 -4.98 9.90
C LYS A 600 -10.45 -5.37 8.45
N MET A 601 -11.59 -6.00 8.19
CA MET A 601 -11.95 -6.53 6.90
C MET A 601 -13.02 -5.67 6.21
N ALA A 602 -12.66 -5.10 5.04
CA ALA A 602 -13.62 -4.67 4.05
C ALA A 602 -13.88 -5.83 3.06
N VAL A 603 -15.02 -5.80 2.38
CA VAL A 603 -15.39 -6.86 1.42
C VAL A 603 -15.70 -6.25 0.07
N ILE A 604 -15.00 -6.70 -0.97
CA ILE A 604 -15.28 -6.34 -2.36
C ILE A 604 -16.30 -7.33 -2.92
N ILE A 605 -17.40 -6.81 -3.43
CA ILE A 605 -18.38 -7.56 -4.22
C ILE A 605 -18.19 -7.11 -5.66
N GLN A 606 -17.66 -8.00 -6.50
CA GLN A 606 -17.23 -7.70 -7.86
C GLN A 606 -17.94 -8.64 -8.86
N GLU A 607 -18.38 -8.13 -9.99
CA GLU A 607 -18.89 -8.96 -11.07
C GLU A 607 -17.79 -9.86 -11.62
N VAL A 608 -18.10 -11.15 -11.77
CA VAL A 608 -17.14 -12.11 -12.34
C VAL A 608 -17.02 -11.86 -13.84
N CYS A 609 -15.77 -11.77 -14.31
CA CYS A 609 -15.47 -11.69 -15.74
C CYS A 609 -15.69 -13.04 -16.38
N GLY A 610 -16.40 -13.09 -17.51
CA GLY A 610 -16.61 -14.35 -18.20
C GLY A 610 -17.85 -14.33 -19.11
N THR A 611 -18.10 -15.49 -19.69
CA THR A 611 -19.29 -15.79 -20.48
C THR A 611 -19.86 -17.12 -20.03
N GLU A 612 -21.19 -17.26 -20.17
CA GLU A 612 -21.86 -18.52 -19.90
C GLU A 612 -21.65 -19.52 -21.04
N GLN A 613 -21.25 -20.74 -20.68
CA GLN A 613 -21.14 -21.87 -21.60
C GLN A 613 -21.54 -23.17 -20.86
N ASN A 614 -22.58 -23.85 -21.34
CA ASN A 614 -23.06 -25.15 -20.82
C ASN A 614 -23.35 -25.12 -19.29
N GLY A 615 -23.94 -24.02 -18.77
CA GLY A 615 -24.23 -23.88 -17.34
C GLY A 615 -23.01 -23.56 -16.46
N LEU A 616 -21.89 -23.19 -17.08
CA LEU A 616 -20.65 -22.77 -16.42
C LEU A 616 -20.33 -21.33 -16.83
N PHE A 617 -19.66 -20.59 -15.95
CA PHE A 617 -19.25 -19.21 -16.18
C PHE A 617 -17.75 -19.03 -15.97
N PHE A 618 -17.05 -18.54 -16.98
CA PHE A 618 -15.60 -18.32 -16.93
C PHE A 618 -15.13 -17.38 -18.03
N PRO A 619 -14.00 -16.64 -17.84
CA PRO A 619 -13.37 -15.83 -18.88
C PRO A 619 -12.70 -16.69 -19.96
N THR A 620 -12.38 -16.11 -21.11
CA THR A 620 -11.59 -16.81 -22.13
C THR A 620 -10.25 -17.25 -21.55
N PHE A 621 -9.58 -16.37 -20.85
CA PHE A 621 -8.39 -16.68 -20.06
C PHE A 621 -8.17 -15.64 -18.97
N SER A 622 -7.33 -15.99 -18.00
CA SER A 622 -6.88 -15.12 -16.93
C SER A 622 -5.37 -15.19 -16.82
N GLY A 623 -4.76 -14.20 -16.15
CA GLY A 623 -3.32 -14.20 -15.96
C GLY A 623 -2.86 -13.32 -14.81
N VAL A 624 -1.58 -13.53 -14.49
CA VAL A 624 -0.80 -12.71 -13.56
C VAL A 624 0.46 -12.26 -14.29
N ALA A 625 0.70 -10.96 -14.29
CA ALA A 625 1.87 -10.36 -14.91
C ALA A 625 2.70 -9.59 -13.87
N ARG A 626 4.03 -9.63 -13.99
CA ARG A 626 4.98 -8.94 -13.11
C ARG A 626 5.92 -8.08 -13.93
N SER A 627 6.24 -6.90 -13.43
CA SER A 627 7.21 -6.00 -14.05
C SER A 627 8.67 -6.43 -13.84
N ILE A 628 8.91 -7.42 -12.98
CA ILE A 628 10.21 -8.01 -12.77
C ILE A 628 10.14 -9.54 -12.97
N ASN A 629 11.10 -10.07 -13.74
CA ASN A 629 11.26 -11.49 -13.97
C ASN A 629 12.42 -12.00 -13.12
N TYR A 630 12.12 -12.75 -12.08
CA TYR A 630 13.15 -13.30 -11.17
C TYR A 630 13.93 -14.47 -11.78
N TYR A 631 13.40 -15.13 -12.82
CA TYR A 631 14.03 -16.28 -13.47
C TYR A 631 14.01 -16.09 -14.98
N PRO A 632 14.87 -15.19 -15.52
CA PRO A 632 14.96 -14.97 -16.95
C PRO A 632 15.50 -16.22 -17.67
N ILE A 633 14.93 -16.55 -18.84
CA ILE A 633 15.28 -17.72 -19.64
C ILE A 633 15.86 -17.27 -20.98
N GLY A 634 17.07 -17.77 -21.31
CA GLY A 634 17.72 -17.45 -22.58
C GLY A 634 18.08 -15.97 -22.70
N ASP A 635 17.45 -15.27 -23.64
CA ASP A 635 17.71 -13.85 -23.93
C ASP A 635 16.89 -12.87 -23.06
N GLU A 636 16.08 -13.37 -22.11
CA GLU A 636 15.27 -12.52 -21.24
C GLU A 636 16.15 -11.78 -20.23
N ALA A 637 15.75 -10.55 -19.88
CA ALA A 637 16.31 -9.78 -18.78
C ALA A 637 15.30 -9.66 -17.63
N PRO A 638 15.73 -9.43 -16.38
CA PRO A 638 14.82 -9.21 -15.25
C PRO A 638 13.76 -8.12 -15.51
N GLU A 639 14.14 -7.05 -16.20
CA GLU A 639 13.31 -5.89 -16.50
C GLU A 639 12.27 -6.15 -17.60
N ASP A 640 12.40 -7.24 -18.37
CA ASP A 640 11.45 -7.60 -19.42
C ASP A 640 10.10 -8.06 -18.87
N GLY A 641 10.05 -8.33 -17.55
CA GLY A 641 8.86 -8.83 -16.88
C GLY A 641 8.52 -10.29 -17.25
N VAL A 642 7.48 -10.79 -16.62
CA VAL A 642 6.97 -12.15 -16.87
C VAL A 642 5.44 -12.19 -16.76
N CYS A 643 4.80 -13.02 -17.56
CA CYS A 643 3.35 -13.22 -17.53
C CYS A 643 3.02 -14.71 -17.51
N ASN A 644 2.14 -15.11 -16.59
CA ASN A 644 1.57 -16.45 -16.52
C ASN A 644 0.09 -16.39 -16.88
N VAL A 645 -0.35 -17.22 -17.82
CA VAL A 645 -1.74 -17.26 -18.30
C VAL A 645 -2.33 -18.65 -18.23
N ALA A 646 -3.63 -18.71 -18.00
CA ALA A 646 -4.41 -19.93 -18.02
C ALA A 646 -5.80 -19.69 -18.62
N MET A 647 -6.33 -20.64 -19.35
CA MET A 647 -7.73 -20.66 -19.77
C MET A 647 -8.64 -20.79 -18.55
N GLY A 648 -9.73 -20.02 -18.49
CA GLY A 648 -10.70 -20.04 -17.39
C GLY A 648 -10.36 -19.08 -16.25
N LEU A 649 -10.84 -19.39 -15.05
CA LEU A 649 -10.70 -18.56 -13.86
C LEU A 649 -9.26 -18.48 -13.35
N GLY A 650 -8.83 -17.27 -12.94
CA GLY A 650 -7.47 -16.94 -12.52
C GLY A 650 -6.97 -17.64 -11.26
N LYS A 651 -7.87 -18.28 -10.49
CA LYS A 651 -7.49 -19.05 -9.30
C LYS A 651 -6.45 -20.13 -9.62
N LEU A 652 -6.52 -20.75 -10.80
CA LEU A 652 -5.52 -21.73 -11.22
C LEU A 652 -4.10 -21.13 -11.30
N VAL A 653 -3.98 -19.85 -11.70
CA VAL A 653 -2.69 -19.16 -11.80
C VAL A 653 -2.14 -18.86 -10.41
N VAL A 654 -2.96 -18.29 -9.54
CA VAL A 654 -2.51 -17.84 -8.20
C VAL A 654 -2.28 -18.99 -7.22
N ASP A 655 -2.97 -20.12 -7.40
CA ASP A 655 -2.79 -21.35 -6.61
C ASP A 655 -1.63 -22.24 -7.11
N GLY A 656 -0.87 -21.78 -8.13
CA GLY A 656 0.32 -22.48 -8.63
C GLY A 656 0.03 -23.69 -9.49
N GLY A 657 -1.14 -23.74 -10.14
CA GLY A 657 -1.48 -24.77 -11.12
C GLY A 657 -0.64 -24.67 -12.40
N ARG A 658 -0.88 -25.59 -13.35
CA ARG A 658 -0.19 -25.55 -14.67
C ARG A 658 -0.67 -24.37 -15.49
N THR A 659 0.22 -23.43 -15.74
CA THR A 659 -0.01 -22.20 -16.51
C THR A 659 1.00 -22.10 -17.63
N LEU A 660 0.72 -21.31 -18.66
CA LEU A 660 1.71 -21.00 -19.67
C LEU A 660 2.46 -19.72 -19.25
N ARG A 661 3.80 -19.81 -19.23
CA ARG A 661 4.69 -18.68 -18.92
C ARG A 661 5.26 -18.07 -20.18
N PHE A 662 5.25 -16.75 -20.30
CA PHE A 662 5.97 -16.03 -21.36
C PHE A 662 6.51 -14.68 -20.88
N SER A 663 7.56 -14.19 -21.56
CA SER A 663 8.01 -12.82 -21.39
C SER A 663 7.23 -11.89 -22.31
N PRO A 664 6.64 -10.76 -21.82
CA PRO A 664 5.95 -9.80 -22.68
C PRO A 664 6.82 -9.25 -23.81
N ARG A 665 8.13 -9.16 -23.60
CA ARG A 665 9.10 -8.74 -24.62
C ARG A 665 9.34 -9.78 -25.71
N TYR A 666 9.27 -11.07 -25.35
CA TYR A 666 9.51 -12.18 -26.27
C TYR A 666 8.32 -13.16 -26.32
N PRO A 667 7.10 -12.71 -26.65
CA PRO A 667 5.89 -13.51 -26.50
C PRO A 667 5.87 -14.78 -27.36
N GLN A 668 6.66 -14.83 -28.43
CA GLN A 668 6.75 -16.00 -29.32
C GLN A 668 7.73 -17.07 -28.81
N LYS A 669 8.62 -16.73 -27.84
CA LYS A 669 9.62 -17.64 -27.28
C LYS A 669 9.09 -18.29 -26.01
N VAL A 670 8.20 -19.26 -26.15
CA VAL A 670 7.61 -19.98 -25.00
C VAL A 670 8.26 -21.34 -24.88
N LEU A 671 8.97 -21.61 -23.77
CA LEU A 671 9.68 -22.86 -23.54
C LEU A 671 8.74 -24.07 -23.56
N GLN A 672 7.61 -23.99 -22.90
CA GLN A 672 6.62 -25.07 -22.76
C GLN A 672 5.99 -25.49 -24.10
N THR A 673 6.04 -24.65 -25.14
CA THR A 673 5.54 -24.94 -26.47
C THR A 673 6.63 -25.04 -27.53
N SER A 674 7.90 -25.11 -27.12
CA SER A 674 9.06 -25.17 -28.03
C SER A 674 9.16 -26.51 -28.79
N THR A 675 8.70 -27.60 -28.18
CA THR A 675 8.55 -28.92 -28.84
C THR A 675 7.17 -29.50 -28.57
N PRO A 676 6.67 -30.41 -29.45
CA PRO A 676 5.38 -31.08 -29.23
C PRO A 676 5.31 -31.88 -27.93
N GLU A 677 6.40 -32.50 -27.53
CA GLU A 677 6.50 -33.31 -26.30
C GLU A 677 6.33 -32.42 -25.06
N LEU A 678 7.03 -31.30 -25.03
CA LEU A 678 6.91 -30.33 -23.94
C LEU A 678 5.49 -29.77 -23.90
N ALA A 679 4.90 -29.41 -25.02
CA ALA A 679 3.55 -28.90 -25.08
C ALA A 679 2.50 -29.90 -24.57
N LEU A 680 2.65 -31.18 -24.86
CA LEU A 680 1.76 -32.21 -24.34
C LEU A 680 1.92 -32.50 -22.85
N ARG A 681 3.14 -32.28 -22.31
CA ARG A 681 3.48 -32.56 -20.91
C ARG A 681 3.23 -31.37 -19.99
N ASP A 682 3.67 -30.16 -20.39
CA ASP A 682 3.86 -29.02 -19.49
C ASP A 682 2.80 -27.92 -19.67
N THR A 683 1.90 -28.02 -20.66
CA THR A 683 0.80 -27.07 -20.79
C THR A 683 -0.38 -27.41 -19.88
N GLN A 684 -1.26 -26.43 -19.69
CA GLN A 684 -2.47 -26.55 -18.89
C GLN A 684 -3.35 -27.73 -19.36
N ASN A 685 -3.80 -28.56 -18.41
CA ASN A 685 -4.61 -29.75 -18.66
C ASN A 685 -5.98 -29.73 -17.96
N GLU A 686 -6.25 -28.74 -17.13
CA GLU A 686 -7.52 -28.53 -16.46
C GLU A 686 -7.92 -27.06 -16.50
N VAL A 687 -9.22 -26.77 -16.46
CA VAL A 687 -9.77 -25.40 -16.40
C VAL A 687 -10.70 -25.30 -15.22
N LEU A 688 -10.59 -24.17 -14.48
CA LEU A 688 -11.54 -23.83 -13.44
C LEU A 688 -12.66 -22.94 -13.99
N ALA A 689 -13.90 -23.30 -13.69
CA ALA A 689 -15.11 -22.58 -14.06
C ALA A 689 -16.09 -22.50 -12.90
N LEU A 690 -16.89 -21.46 -12.82
CA LEU A 690 -17.95 -21.31 -11.81
C LEU A 690 -19.21 -22.06 -12.29
N SER A 691 -19.76 -22.93 -11.43
CA SER A 691 -21.07 -23.53 -11.68
C SER A 691 -22.17 -22.48 -11.49
N LEU A 692 -23.11 -22.41 -12.44
CA LEU A 692 -24.28 -21.52 -12.34
C LEU A 692 -25.47 -22.15 -11.59
N GLN A 693 -25.29 -23.32 -10.98
CA GLN A 693 -26.33 -24.00 -10.19
C GLN A 693 -26.29 -23.53 -8.72
N PRO A 694 -27.30 -22.80 -8.23
CA PRO A 694 -27.29 -22.20 -6.89
C PRO A 694 -27.27 -23.24 -5.77
N GLU A 695 -27.78 -24.43 -6.02
CA GLU A 695 -27.84 -25.55 -5.06
C GLU A 695 -26.44 -26.11 -4.74
N GLU A 696 -25.49 -25.91 -5.63
CA GLU A 696 -24.11 -26.37 -5.45
C GLU A 696 -23.29 -25.43 -4.55
N PHE A 697 -23.74 -24.19 -4.34
CA PHE A 697 -23.01 -23.23 -3.49
C PHE A 697 -22.97 -23.71 -2.03
N ARG A 698 -21.77 -23.84 -1.49
CA ARG A 698 -21.50 -24.21 -0.11
C ARG A 698 -20.50 -23.26 0.53
N THR A 699 -20.69 -22.99 1.81
CA THR A 699 -19.69 -22.32 2.64
C THR A 699 -18.66 -23.37 3.09
N SER A 700 -17.40 -23.14 2.86
CA SER A 700 -16.28 -24.03 3.20
C SER A 700 -15.05 -23.19 3.53
N ILE A 701 -14.11 -23.76 4.30
CA ILE A 701 -12.79 -23.20 4.49
C ILE A 701 -12.04 -23.17 3.14
N ASP A 702 -12.22 -24.21 2.33
CA ASP A 702 -11.75 -24.24 0.94
C ASP A 702 -12.72 -23.44 0.05
N ASP A 703 -12.32 -22.26 -0.37
CA ASP A 703 -13.08 -21.36 -1.23
C ASP A 703 -13.17 -21.85 -2.70
N ALA A 704 -12.37 -22.84 -3.08
CA ALA A 704 -12.43 -23.47 -4.40
C ALA A 704 -13.56 -24.50 -4.54
N VAL A 705 -14.21 -24.89 -3.43
CA VAL A 705 -15.27 -25.94 -3.41
C VAL A 705 -16.45 -25.63 -4.34
N ASN A 706 -16.69 -24.35 -4.66
CA ASN A 706 -17.76 -23.90 -5.55
C ASN A 706 -17.34 -23.82 -7.02
N LEU A 707 -16.10 -24.20 -7.35
CA LEU A 707 -15.57 -24.21 -8.69
C LEU A 707 -15.55 -25.63 -9.26
N ARG A 708 -15.89 -25.74 -10.55
CA ARG A 708 -15.79 -26.98 -11.32
C ARG A 708 -14.43 -27.05 -12.00
N ARG A 709 -13.78 -28.22 -11.88
CA ARG A 709 -12.58 -28.58 -12.66
C ARG A 709 -13.01 -29.32 -13.92
N LEU A 710 -12.60 -28.81 -15.07
CA LEU A 710 -12.88 -29.37 -16.40
C LEU A 710 -11.59 -29.97 -16.98
N ASP A 711 -11.68 -31.18 -17.48
CA ASP A 711 -10.57 -31.82 -18.19
C ASP A 711 -10.46 -31.40 -19.66
N ILE A 712 -9.39 -31.79 -20.33
CA ILE A 712 -9.12 -31.42 -21.74
C ILE A 712 -10.23 -31.87 -22.69
N ALA A 713 -10.92 -33.01 -22.43
CA ALA A 713 -11.99 -33.49 -23.30
C ALA A 713 -13.21 -32.55 -23.21
N GLN A 714 -13.58 -32.14 -22.02
CA GLN A 714 -14.65 -31.18 -21.73
C GLN A 714 -14.32 -29.78 -22.30
N ILE A 715 -13.06 -29.35 -22.19
CA ILE A 715 -12.55 -28.07 -22.69
C ILE A 715 -12.68 -28.01 -24.23
N ALA A 716 -12.45 -29.11 -24.91
CA ALA A 716 -12.48 -29.18 -26.36
C ALA A 716 -13.86 -28.78 -26.97
N GLU A 717 -14.94 -28.95 -26.20
CA GLU A 717 -16.30 -28.61 -26.60
C GLU A 717 -16.68 -27.15 -26.34
N LEU A 718 -15.87 -26.42 -25.57
CA LEU A 718 -16.14 -25.04 -25.19
C LEU A 718 -15.76 -24.06 -26.30
N ARG A 719 -16.59 -23.04 -26.52
CA ARG A 719 -16.36 -22.00 -27.55
C ARG A 719 -15.04 -21.26 -27.34
N ASN A 720 -14.66 -21.03 -26.07
CA ASN A 720 -13.42 -20.32 -25.70
C ASN A 720 -12.16 -21.07 -26.13
N SER A 721 -12.21 -22.41 -26.33
CA SER A 721 -11.06 -23.22 -26.76
C SER A 721 -10.46 -22.75 -28.09
N ARG A 722 -11.28 -22.20 -29.01
CA ARG A 722 -10.85 -21.70 -30.32
C ARG A 722 -9.81 -20.56 -30.25
N PHE A 723 -9.78 -19.81 -29.15
CA PHE A 723 -8.87 -18.67 -29.01
C PHE A 723 -7.49 -19.05 -28.44
N VAL A 724 -7.44 -20.10 -27.61
CA VAL A 724 -6.24 -20.43 -26.80
C VAL A 724 -5.68 -21.82 -27.07
N CYS A 725 -6.44 -22.72 -27.77
CA CYS A 725 -6.00 -24.08 -28.06
C CYS A 725 -5.39 -24.20 -29.45
N SER A 726 -4.37 -25.05 -29.52
CA SER A 726 -3.88 -25.71 -30.76
C SER A 726 -4.34 -27.17 -30.80
N VAL A 727 -4.11 -27.84 -31.88
CA VAL A 727 -4.50 -29.24 -32.11
C VAL A 727 -3.25 -30.09 -32.29
N TRP A 728 -3.13 -31.15 -31.51
CA TRP A 728 -2.13 -32.18 -31.71
C TRP A 728 -2.57 -33.16 -32.81
N ASP A 729 -1.85 -33.12 -33.95
CA ASP A 729 -2.01 -34.04 -35.06
C ASP A 729 -1.04 -35.22 -34.82
N ARG A 730 -1.64 -36.37 -34.40
CA ARG A 730 -0.88 -37.56 -34.07
C ARG A 730 -0.24 -38.21 -35.29
N GLU A 731 -0.85 -38.09 -36.50
CA GLU A 731 -0.35 -38.74 -37.71
C GLU A 731 0.89 -38.03 -38.22
N ASN A 732 0.96 -36.71 -38.09
CA ASN A 732 2.09 -35.91 -38.58
C ASN A 732 3.02 -35.46 -37.44
N GLU A 733 2.80 -35.92 -36.21
CA GLU A 733 3.59 -35.56 -35.01
C GLU A 733 3.85 -34.04 -34.86
N ARG A 734 2.83 -33.22 -35.13
CA ARG A 734 2.92 -31.77 -35.10
C ARG A 734 1.76 -31.12 -34.36
N ILE A 735 2.00 -29.91 -33.84
CA ILE A 735 0.97 -29.04 -33.31
C ILE A 735 0.52 -28.07 -34.41
N SER A 736 -0.79 -28.06 -34.70
CA SER A 736 -1.43 -27.12 -35.62
C SER A 736 -2.16 -26.03 -34.80
N ASP A 737 -1.95 -24.76 -35.16
CA ASP A 737 -2.61 -23.64 -34.49
C ASP A 737 -4.02 -23.36 -35.09
N SER A 738 -4.45 -24.11 -36.10
CA SER A 738 -5.80 -24.04 -36.64
C SER A 738 -6.82 -24.66 -35.65
N PRO A 739 -7.79 -23.90 -35.14
CA PRO A 739 -8.77 -24.42 -34.18
C PRO A 739 -9.78 -25.39 -34.83
N PHE A 740 -9.80 -25.47 -36.18
CA PHE A 740 -10.71 -26.31 -37.00
C PHE A 740 -10.16 -27.69 -37.32
N ASP A 741 -8.84 -27.90 -37.07
CA ASP A 741 -8.22 -29.19 -37.33
C ASP A 741 -8.73 -30.26 -36.36
N ARG A 742 -8.72 -31.52 -36.84
CA ARG A 742 -9.13 -32.67 -36.02
C ARG A 742 -7.93 -33.19 -35.22
N GLY A 743 -8.14 -33.48 -33.95
CA GLY A 743 -7.10 -34.02 -33.06
C GLY A 743 -7.31 -33.64 -31.59
N ARG A 744 -6.34 -34.01 -30.75
CA ARG A 744 -6.37 -33.65 -29.33
C ARG A 744 -6.07 -32.17 -29.15
N LYS A 745 -6.92 -31.45 -28.43
CA LYS A 745 -6.67 -30.05 -28.06
C LYS A 745 -5.53 -29.94 -27.04
N VAL A 746 -4.72 -28.89 -27.18
CA VAL A 746 -3.61 -28.53 -26.33
C VAL A 746 -3.67 -27.02 -26.08
N ILE A 747 -3.63 -26.56 -24.87
CA ILE A 747 -3.74 -25.13 -24.52
C ILE A 747 -2.35 -24.48 -24.68
N THR A 748 -2.10 -23.84 -25.82
CA THR A 748 -0.79 -23.30 -26.19
C THR A 748 -0.74 -21.80 -26.23
N PHE A 749 -1.88 -21.11 -26.29
CA PHE A 749 -1.97 -19.65 -26.52
C PHE A 749 -1.27 -19.18 -27.81
N ASN A 750 -0.90 -20.07 -28.74
CA ASN A 750 -0.16 -19.71 -29.95
C ASN A 750 -0.93 -18.69 -30.81
N ASN A 751 -2.26 -18.80 -30.89
CA ASN A 751 -3.07 -17.84 -31.63
C ASN A 751 -2.91 -16.41 -31.13
N ILE A 752 -2.75 -16.24 -29.81
CA ILE A 752 -2.53 -14.93 -29.15
C ILE A 752 -1.06 -14.55 -29.26
N LEU A 753 -0.12 -15.42 -28.82
CA LEU A 753 1.29 -15.04 -28.65
C LEU A 753 2.10 -15.06 -29.96
N LYS A 754 1.80 -15.98 -30.88
CA LYS A 754 2.51 -16.07 -32.17
C LYS A 754 1.80 -15.31 -33.30
N HIS A 755 0.46 -15.42 -33.35
CA HIS A 755 -0.35 -14.85 -34.42
C HIS A 755 -1.00 -13.51 -34.09
N ASN A 756 -0.83 -13.01 -32.84
CA ASN A 756 -1.28 -11.72 -32.35
C ASN A 756 -2.79 -11.46 -32.60
N THR A 757 -3.63 -12.50 -32.44
CA THR A 757 -5.09 -12.35 -32.57
C THR A 757 -5.70 -11.50 -31.47
N PHE A 758 -4.96 -11.30 -30.38
CA PHE A 758 -5.25 -10.39 -29.29
C PHE A 758 -3.92 -9.78 -28.82
N PRO A 759 -3.79 -8.45 -28.66
CA PRO A 759 -2.51 -7.77 -28.37
C PRO A 759 -2.08 -7.88 -26.90
N LEU A 760 -2.08 -9.12 -26.37
CA LEU A 760 -1.85 -9.39 -24.95
C LEU A 760 -0.51 -8.86 -24.44
N ALA A 761 0.58 -9.14 -25.18
CA ALA A 761 1.92 -8.76 -24.76
C ALA A 761 2.09 -7.23 -24.67
N GLU A 762 1.52 -6.49 -25.64
CA GLU A 762 1.55 -5.02 -25.66
C GLU A 762 0.77 -4.45 -24.48
N ILE A 763 -0.47 -4.92 -24.24
CA ILE A 763 -1.32 -4.45 -23.15
C ILE A 763 -0.65 -4.70 -21.80
N VAL A 764 -0.11 -5.90 -21.61
CA VAL A 764 0.58 -6.26 -20.35
C VAL A 764 1.80 -5.39 -20.15
N THR A 765 2.61 -5.15 -21.18
CA THR A 765 3.78 -4.24 -21.10
C THR A 765 3.35 -2.83 -20.71
N ASP A 766 2.35 -2.26 -21.36
CA ASP A 766 1.84 -0.92 -21.09
C ASP A 766 1.32 -0.79 -19.65
N ILE A 767 0.56 -1.77 -19.15
CA ILE A 767 -0.01 -1.77 -17.79
C ILE A 767 1.08 -1.91 -16.73
N LEU A 768 2.04 -2.82 -16.94
CA LEU A 768 3.15 -3.01 -16.00
C LEU A 768 4.04 -1.77 -15.91
N HIS A 769 4.34 -1.16 -17.05
CA HIS A 769 5.13 0.07 -17.10
C HIS A 769 4.41 1.22 -16.38
N MET A 770 3.14 1.43 -16.70
CA MET A 770 2.29 2.46 -16.09
C MET A 770 2.15 2.24 -14.58
N GLY A 771 1.91 0.99 -14.15
CA GLY A 771 1.79 0.63 -12.73
C GLY A 771 3.10 0.87 -11.97
N ALA A 772 4.24 0.46 -12.53
CA ALA A 772 5.55 0.65 -11.91
C ALA A 772 5.95 2.14 -11.83
N GLU A 773 5.63 2.92 -12.86
CA GLU A 773 5.89 4.37 -12.87
C GLU A 773 5.07 5.10 -11.80
N GLU A 774 3.78 4.81 -11.69
CA GLU A 774 2.88 5.47 -10.73
C GLU A 774 3.10 5.00 -9.29
N MET A 775 3.45 3.72 -9.07
CA MET A 775 3.73 3.17 -7.74
C MET A 775 5.18 3.36 -7.30
N ARG A 776 6.09 3.75 -8.21
CA ARG A 776 7.53 3.92 -7.98
C ARG A 776 8.25 2.66 -7.46
N CYS A 777 7.70 1.50 -7.78
CA CYS A 777 8.27 0.19 -7.45
C CYS A 777 7.82 -0.84 -8.49
N PRO A 778 8.47 -2.01 -8.58
CA PRO A 778 7.96 -3.11 -9.38
C PRO A 778 6.54 -3.50 -8.96
N VAL A 779 5.73 -3.94 -9.94
CA VAL A 779 4.32 -4.26 -9.70
C VAL A 779 3.95 -5.63 -10.24
N GLU A 780 2.92 -6.19 -9.61
CA GLU A 780 2.20 -7.35 -10.11
C GLU A 780 0.75 -6.97 -10.42
N VAL A 781 0.21 -7.51 -11.51
CA VAL A 781 -1.14 -7.26 -11.99
C VAL A 781 -1.86 -8.57 -12.26
N GLU A 782 -3.07 -8.71 -11.71
CA GLU A 782 -4.00 -9.80 -12.03
C GLU A 782 -5.03 -9.32 -13.05
N PHE A 783 -5.36 -10.16 -14.04
CA PHE A 783 -6.31 -9.80 -15.08
C PHE A 783 -7.13 -10.99 -15.58
N ALA A 784 -8.25 -10.69 -16.26
CA ALA A 784 -9.08 -11.65 -16.98
C ALA A 784 -9.57 -11.07 -18.31
N VAL A 785 -9.66 -11.91 -19.35
CA VAL A 785 -9.98 -11.47 -20.70
C VAL A 785 -11.19 -12.20 -21.25
N ASN A 786 -12.13 -11.45 -21.82
CA ASN A 786 -13.27 -11.96 -22.56
C ASN A 786 -13.10 -11.65 -24.05
N MET A 787 -12.83 -12.70 -24.85
CA MET A 787 -12.75 -12.61 -26.31
C MET A 787 -14.03 -13.10 -26.99
N ASP A 788 -14.83 -13.93 -26.31
CA ASP A 788 -16.11 -14.45 -26.85
C ASP A 788 -17.22 -13.43 -26.62
N VAL A 789 -17.27 -12.42 -27.48
CA VAL A 789 -18.24 -11.32 -27.45
C VAL A 789 -19.12 -11.38 -28.71
N ALA A 790 -20.29 -10.73 -28.67
CA ALA A 790 -21.18 -10.66 -29.81
C ALA A 790 -20.55 -9.90 -30.99
N PRO A 791 -20.92 -10.22 -32.26
CA PRO A 791 -20.42 -9.49 -33.42
C PRO A 791 -20.70 -7.99 -33.32
N GLY A 792 -19.64 -7.17 -33.36
CA GLY A 792 -19.71 -5.71 -33.23
C GLY A 792 -19.51 -5.18 -31.81
N GLU A 793 -19.37 -6.07 -30.82
CA GLU A 793 -18.97 -5.69 -29.44
C GLU A 793 -17.44 -5.73 -29.27
N GLN A 794 -16.95 -4.93 -28.35
CA GLN A 794 -15.53 -4.88 -28.02
C GLN A 794 -15.13 -6.07 -27.14
N GLN A 795 -13.98 -6.65 -27.39
CA GLN A 795 -13.32 -7.57 -26.47
C GLN A 795 -12.96 -6.83 -25.18
N ILE A 796 -12.90 -7.52 -24.05
CA ILE A 796 -12.71 -6.88 -22.75
C ILE A 796 -11.50 -7.45 -22.06
N PHE A 797 -10.57 -6.55 -21.67
CA PHE A 797 -9.47 -6.84 -20.77
C PHE A 797 -9.80 -6.24 -19.39
N ASN A 798 -10.04 -7.11 -18.43
CA ASN A 798 -10.41 -6.73 -17.08
C ASN A 798 -9.18 -6.75 -16.15
N LEU A 799 -8.88 -5.62 -15.52
CA LEU A 799 -7.91 -5.53 -14.43
C LEU A 799 -8.58 -5.91 -13.12
N LEU A 800 -8.05 -6.92 -12.43
CA LEU A 800 -8.63 -7.48 -11.21
C LEU A 800 -7.91 -7.04 -9.94
N GLN A 801 -6.60 -6.80 -10.01
CA GLN A 801 -5.77 -6.36 -8.89
C GLN A 801 -4.45 -5.79 -9.39
N ILE A 802 -3.91 -4.81 -8.69
CA ILE A 802 -2.51 -4.36 -8.79
C ILE A 802 -1.92 -4.29 -7.40
N ARG A 803 -0.67 -4.70 -7.26
CA ARG A 803 0.06 -4.61 -6.00
C ARG A 803 1.54 -4.33 -6.22
N PRO A 804 2.20 -3.65 -5.29
CA PRO A 804 3.64 -3.47 -5.32
C PRO A 804 4.35 -4.80 -5.06
N ILE A 805 5.49 -4.98 -5.71
CA ILE A 805 6.45 -6.04 -5.38
C ILE A 805 7.51 -5.41 -4.50
N ILE A 806 7.70 -5.97 -3.29
CA ILE A 806 8.68 -5.47 -2.34
C ILE A 806 10.05 -6.01 -2.74
N ASP A 807 10.99 -5.11 -2.90
CA ASP A 807 12.41 -5.42 -3.01
C ASP A 807 13.08 -4.97 -1.70
N ASN A 808 13.40 -5.92 -0.81
CA ASN A 808 14.10 -5.65 0.44
C ASN A 808 15.56 -5.32 0.11
N GLN A 809 15.87 -4.04 -0.15
CA GLN A 809 17.19 -3.56 -0.57
C GLN A 809 18.22 -3.40 0.57
N ASP A 810 17.89 -3.77 1.80
CA ASP A 810 18.77 -3.54 2.95
C ASP A 810 19.78 -4.66 3.14
N ASN A 811 20.79 -4.75 2.24
CA ASN A 811 22.02 -5.48 2.64
C ASN A 811 23.25 -5.13 1.78
N ARG A 812 24.42 -5.18 2.40
CA ARG A 812 25.72 -4.95 1.78
C ARG A 812 25.97 -5.94 0.63
N PRO A 813 26.54 -5.51 -0.49
CA PRO A 813 26.88 -6.42 -1.57
C PRO A 813 27.86 -7.48 -1.06
N ILE A 814 27.55 -8.75 -1.35
CA ILE A 814 28.37 -9.89 -0.96
C ILE A 814 29.44 -10.10 -2.03
N ASP A 815 30.69 -10.20 -1.61
CA ASP A 815 31.78 -10.57 -2.52
C ASP A 815 31.81 -12.11 -2.72
N TRP A 816 31.04 -12.55 -3.72
CA TRP A 816 30.96 -13.98 -4.08
C TRP A 816 32.27 -14.57 -4.57
N SER A 817 33.29 -13.78 -4.93
CA SER A 817 34.58 -14.28 -5.32
C SER A 817 35.39 -14.82 -4.14
N ALA A 818 35.06 -14.37 -2.92
CA ALA A 818 35.68 -14.80 -1.67
C ALA A 818 34.93 -15.97 -1.01
N VAL A 819 33.76 -16.39 -1.52
CA VAL A 819 32.96 -17.46 -0.93
C VAL A 819 33.34 -18.81 -1.50
N ASP A 820 33.85 -19.70 -0.66
CA ASP A 820 34.12 -21.10 -1.03
C ASP A 820 32.78 -21.87 -1.06
N THR A 821 32.44 -22.40 -2.23
CA THR A 821 31.22 -23.18 -2.49
C THR A 821 31.44 -24.68 -2.47
N SER A 822 32.69 -25.13 -2.31
CA SER A 822 33.08 -26.55 -2.44
C SER A 822 32.49 -27.42 -1.34
N ASP A 823 32.25 -26.88 -0.15
CA ASP A 823 31.71 -27.54 1.04
C ASP A 823 30.22 -27.27 1.28
N ALA A 824 29.54 -26.59 0.35
CA ALA A 824 28.15 -26.21 0.49
C ALA A 824 27.21 -27.45 0.65
N LEU A 825 26.32 -27.39 1.62
CA LEU A 825 25.19 -28.33 1.75
C LEU A 825 24.10 -28.03 0.70
N VAL A 826 23.85 -26.73 0.49
CA VAL A 826 22.98 -26.20 -0.58
C VAL A 826 23.72 -25.04 -1.25
N TYR A 827 23.74 -25.01 -2.57
CA TYR A 827 24.20 -23.89 -3.37
C TYR A 827 23.34 -23.76 -4.62
N GLY A 828 23.01 -22.55 -4.99
CA GLY A 828 22.25 -22.27 -6.22
C GLY A 828 22.50 -20.88 -6.77
N GLU A 829 22.30 -20.74 -8.08
CA GLU A 829 22.39 -19.49 -8.84
C GLU A 829 21.01 -18.94 -9.23
N ASN A 830 19.95 -19.42 -8.53
CA ASN A 830 18.59 -18.91 -8.60
C ASN A 830 18.09 -18.69 -7.16
N ALA A 831 18.43 -17.54 -6.59
CA ALA A 831 18.12 -17.18 -5.23
C ALA A 831 17.31 -15.89 -5.12
N LEU A 832 16.40 -15.84 -4.16
CA LEU A 832 15.60 -14.67 -3.82
C LEU A 832 15.63 -14.41 -2.32
N GLY A 833 15.49 -13.17 -1.95
CA GLY A 833 15.70 -12.71 -0.59
C GLY A 833 17.14 -12.22 -0.40
N ILE A 834 17.38 -11.56 0.70
CA ILE A 834 18.70 -10.97 0.99
C ILE A 834 18.97 -11.15 2.48
N GLY A 835 20.10 -11.72 2.83
CA GLY A 835 20.55 -11.76 4.20
C GLY A 835 21.61 -12.83 4.48
N MET A 836 22.38 -12.56 5.50
CA MET A 836 23.20 -13.56 6.18
C MET A 836 22.48 -13.99 7.46
N MET A 837 22.29 -15.30 7.62
CA MET A 837 21.66 -15.89 8.80
C MET A 837 22.64 -16.87 9.43
N ASN A 838 22.91 -16.69 10.71
CA ASN A 838 23.87 -17.49 11.47
C ASN A 838 23.24 -18.09 12.72
N ASP A 839 21.92 -18.18 12.77
CA ASP A 839 21.14 -18.65 13.92
C ASP A 839 20.33 -19.93 13.64
N ILE A 840 20.44 -20.50 12.44
CA ILE A 840 19.70 -21.68 12.01
C ILE A 840 20.58 -22.92 12.14
N SER A 841 20.13 -23.92 12.89
CA SER A 841 20.83 -25.20 13.07
C SER A 841 20.05 -26.40 12.56
N ASP A 842 18.77 -26.22 12.23
CA ASP A 842 17.88 -27.30 11.84
C ASP A 842 17.63 -27.30 10.32
N VAL A 843 17.72 -28.47 9.70
CA VAL A 843 17.38 -28.72 8.30
C VAL A 843 16.29 -29.78 8.27
N ILE A 844 15.16 -29.44 7.64
CA ILE A 844 14.05 -30.38 7.38
C ILE A 844 14.01 -30.61 5.88
N TYR A 845 14.08 -31.85 5.46
CA TYR A 845 14.05 -32.16 4.04
C TYR A 845 13.17 -33.38 3.72
N ILE A 846 12.65 -33.38 2.48
CA ILE A 846 11.90 -34.51 1.94
C ILE A 846 12.93 -35.53 1.42
N LYS A 847 12.85 -36.75 1.88
CA LYS A 847 13.71 -37.85 1.41
C LYS A 847 13.40 -38.13 -0.06
N SER A 848 14.37 -37.92 -0.95
CA SER A 848 14.16 -38.07 -2.41
C SER A 848 13.75 -39.49 -2.81
N GLY A 849 14.19 -40.50 -2.08
CA GLY A 849 13.87 -41.91 -2.30
C GLY A 849 12.42 -42.30 -1.97
N THR A 850 11.71 -41.52 -1.15
CA THR A 850 10.33 -41.77 -0.71
C THR A 850 9.31 -40.83 -1.33
N PHE A 851 9.75 -39.84 -2.05
CA PHE A 851 8.87 -38.83 -2.66
C PHE A 851 8.01 -39.43 -3.78
N SER A 852 6.71 -39.11 -3.73
CA SER A 852 5.74 -39.40 -4.79
C SER A 852 4.71 -38.28 -4.87
N SER A 853 4.34 -37.88 -6.07
CA SER A 853 3.30 -36.87 -6.29
C SER A 853 1.94 -37.24 -5.67
N LEU A 854 1.69 -38.54 -5.43
CA LEU A 854 0.49 -39.00 -4.73
C LEU A 854 0.57 -38.87 -3.19
N SER A 855 1.71 -38.50 -2.66
CA SER A 855 1.95 -38.37 -1.21
C SER A 855 2.08 -36.92 -0.73
N THR A 856 1.92 -35.93 -1.61
CA THR A 856 2.18 -34.52 -1.29
C THR A 856 1.29 -33.94 -0.21
N GLU A 857 0.01 -34.35 -0.12
CA GLU A 857 -0.88 -33.98 0.98
C GLU A 857 -0.40 -34.54 2.32
N LYS A 858 0.02 -35.81 2.36
CA LYS A 858 0.55 -36.43 3.58
C LYS A 858 1.88 -35.80 4.03
N ILE A 859 2.70 -35.35 3.06
CA ILE A 859 3.91 -34.59 3.33
C ILE A 859 3.58 -33.24 3.96
N ALA A 860 2.54 -32.55 3.49
CA ALA A 860 2.09 -31.29 4.07
C ALA A 860 1.59 -31.47 5.52
N ASP A 861 0.83 -32.55 5.80
CA ASP A 861 0.35 -32.89 7.15
C ASP A 861 1.53 -33.19 8.10
N GLU A 862 2.51 -33.99 7.64
CA GLU A 862 3.69 -34.32 8.44
C GLU A 862 4.53 -33.07 8.72
N LEU A 863 4.62 -32.16 7.75
CA LEU A 863 5.33 -30.89 7.91
C LEU A 863 4.61 -29.94 8.88
N LEU A 864 3.28 -29.92 8.89
CA LEU A 864 2.49 -29.11 9.84
C LEU A 864 2.84 -29.48 11.29
N GLU A 865 2.98 -30.76 11.58
CA GLU A 865 3.31 -31.24 12.92
C GLU A 865 4.75 -30.86 13.31
N LEU A 866 5.70 -30.99 12.35
CA LEU A 866 7.08 -30.57 12.57
C LEU A 866 7.19 -29.05 12.78
N ASN A 867 6.50 -28.25 11.97
CA ASN A 867 6.49 -26.81 12.10
C ASN A 867 5.92 -26.35 13.45
N ARG A 868 4.86 -27.03 13.95
CA ARG A 868 4.30 -26.78 15.30
C ARG A 868 5.34 -27.04 16.37
N ARG A 869 6.06 -28.17 16.28
CA ARG A 869 7.14 -28.50 17.21
C ARG A 869 8.29 -27.47 17.16
N MET A 870 8.70 -27.02 15.99
CA MET A 870 9.73 -25.99 15.83
C MET A 870 9.31 -24.67 16.45
N ARG A 871 8.03 -24.29 16.33
CA ARG A 871 7.44 -23.11 16.98
C ARG A 871 7.48 -23.23 18.51
N ASP A 872 7.09 -24.37 19.07
CA ASP A 872 7.12 -24.61 20.51
C ASP A 872 8.55 -24.56 21.07
N GLU A 873 9.52 -25.04 20.31
CA GLU A 873 10.96 -24.97 20.62
C GLU A 873 11.55 -23.56 20.34
N LYS A 874 10.79 -22.64 19.72
CA LYS A 874 11.25 -21.30 19.26
C LYS A 874 12.48 -21.38 18.36
N ARG A 875 12.47 -22.28 17.40
CA ARG A 875 13.59 -22.56 16.49
C ARG A 875 13.16 -22.39 15.04
N SER A 876 14.05 -21.85 14.25
CA SER A 876 13.87 -21.78 12.81
C SER A 876 14.59 -22.92 12.09
N TYR A 877 14.20 -23.19 10.85
CA TYR A 877 14.80 -24.27 10.06
C TYR A 877 14.92 -23.90 8.57
N ILE A 878 15.74 -24.70 7.87
CA ILE A 878 15.86 -24.69 6.41
C ILE A 878 14.97 -25.83 5.88
N LEU A 879 14.08 -25.51 4.92
CA LEU A 879 13.18 -26.48 4.29
C LEU A 879 13.67 -26.82 2.89
N VAL A 880 13.89 -28.12 2.60
CA VAL A 880 14.31 -28.57 1.27
C VAL A 880 13.35 -29.65 0.76
N GLY A 881 12.90 -29.53 -0.48
CA GLY A 881 12.03 -30.55 -1.08
C GLY A 881 11.81 -30.39 -2.57
N PRO A 882 11.30 -31.45 -3.23
CA PRO A 882 11.09 -31.46 -4.66
C PRO A 882 9.85 -30.69 -5.09
N GLY A 883 9.96 -29.96 -6.19
CA GLY A 883 8.89 -29.20 -6.81
C GLY A 883 8.51 -27.94 -6.05
N ARG A 884 7.35 -27.38 -6.40
CA ARG A 884 6.85 -26.11 -5.83
C ARG A 884 6.28 -26.28 -4.45
N TRP A 885 6.65 -25.39 -3.55
CA TRP A 885 5.95 -25.28 -2.27
C TRP A 885 4.69 -24.43 -2.42
N GLY A 886 3.57 -24.86 -1.81
CA GLY A 886 2.28 -24.15 -1.86
C GLY A 886 1.46 -24.38 -3.14
N SER A 887 1.86 -25.32 -3.99
CA SER A 887 1.06 -25.72 -5.16
C SER A 887 -0.11 -26.60 -4.76
N SER A 888 -1.31 -26.29 -5.24
CA SER A 888 -2.50 -27.12 -5.08
C SER A 888 -2.52 -28.34 -6.03
N ASP A 889 -1.66 -28.34 -7.06
CA ASP A 889 -1.48 -29.47 -7.98
C ASP A 889 -0.38 -30.41 -7.46
N PRO A 890 -0.72 -31.67 -7.09
CA PRO A 890 0.25 -32.64 -6.57
C PRO A 890 1.36 -33.00 -7.56
N PHE A 891 1.13 -32.78 -8.86
CA PHE A 891 2.13 -33.00 -9.92
C PHE A 891 3.09 -31.82 -10.09
N LEU A 892 2.86 -30.73 -9.39
CA LEU A 892 3.75 -29.58 -9.39
C LEU A 892 4.48 -29.36 -8.08
N GLY A 893 3.98 -29.91 -6.95
CA GLY A 893 4.64 -29.73 -5.68
C GLY A 893 3.82 -30.13 -4.47
N VAL A 894 4.16 -29.55 -3.31
CA VAL A 894 3.55 -29.87 -2.00
C VAL A 894 2.57 -28.77 -1.61
N PRO A 895 1.30 -29.08 -1.27
CA PRO A 895 0.24 -28.10 -1.01
C PRO A 895 0.32 -27.49 0.39
N VAL A 896 1.48 -26.92 0.74
CA VAL A 896 1.67 -26.27 2.04
C VAL A 896 0.97 -24.91 2.06
N LYS A 897 0.42 -24.55 3.22
CA LYS A 897 -0.03 -23.21 3.57
C LYS A 897 0.99 -22.59 4.53
N TRP A 898 0.88 -21.28 4.78
CA TRP A 898 1.83 -20.60 5.66
C TRP A 898 1.97 -21.25 7.06
N ASN A 899 0.88 -21.69 7.64
CA ASN A 899 0.89 -22.37 8.95
C ASN A 899 1.69 -23.69 8.97
N HIS A 900 1.96 -24.31 7.81
CA HIS A 900 2.77 -25.51 7.70
C HIS A 900 4.28 -25.22 7.75
N ILE A 901 4.70 -23.96 7.50
CA ILE A 901 6.10 -23.60 7.30
C ILE A 901 6.47 -22.25 7.93
N SER A 902 5.70 -21.71 8.85
CA SER A 902 5.91 -20.37 9.43
C SER A 902 7.28 -20.19 10.10
N GLU A 903 7.92 -21.28 10.54
CA GLU A 903 9.25 -21.24 11.17
C GLU A 903 10.39 -21.48 10.18
N ALA A 904 10.09 -21.76 8.89
CA ALA A 904 11.11 -21.86 7.86
C ALA A 904 11.67 -20.47 7.53
N LYS A 905 12.99 -20.32 7.62
CA LYS A 905 13.71 -19.08 7.25
C LYS A 905 14.37 -19.18 5.87
N VAL A 906 14.57 -20.39 5.37
CA VAL A 906 15.05 -20.67 4.02
C VAL A 906 14.21 -21.79 3.44
N ILE A 907 13.76 -21.62 2.22
CA ILE A 907 13.01 -22.61 1.45
C ILE A 907 13.78 -22.94 0.18
N VAL A 908 13.96 -24.21 -0.11
CA VAL A 908 14.68 -24.69 -1.29
C VAL A 908 13.74 -25.58 -2.11
N GLU A 909 13.45 -25.14 -3.34
CA GLU A 909 12.85 -25.99 -4.36
C GLU A 909 13.97 -26.79 -5.03
N CYS A 910 14.02 -28.08 -4.80
CA CYS A 910 15.07 -28.96 -5.31
C CYS A 910 14.49 -29.91 -6.36
N GLY A 911 14.85 -29.73 -7.64
CA GLY A 911 14.47 -30.68 -8.68
C GLY A 911 15.13 -32.04 -8.47
N ILE A 912 14.37 -33.11 -8.71
CA ILE A 912 14.88 -34.50 -8.71
C ILE A 912 14.59 -35.12 -10.09
N GLU A 913 15.39 -36.12 -10.49
CA GLU A 913 15.32 -36.73 -11.82
C GLU A 913 13.90 -37.18 -12.25
N LYS A 914 13.11 -37.64 -11.30
CA LYS A 914 11.75 -38.13 -11.54
C LYS A 914 10.67 -37.07 -11.38
N PHE A 915 11.04 -35.89 -10.87
CA PHE A 915 10.09 -34.80 -10.57
C PHE A 915 10.81 -33.46 -10.73
N ASP A 916 10.77 -32.97 -11.96
CA ASP A 916 11.39 -31.73 -12.35
C ASP A 916 10.31 -30.76 -12.84
N VAL A 917 10.11 -29.69 -12.08
CA VAL A 917 9.02 -28.72 -12.26
C VAL A 917 9.64 -27.33 -12.36
N GLU A 918 9.11 -26.51 -13.27
CA GLU A 918 9.52 -25.10 -13.34
C GLU A 918 9.30 -24.38 -11.99
N PRO A 919 10.18 -23.43 -11.63
CA PRO A 919 10.09 -22.68 -10.39
C PRO A 919 8.75 -21.98 -10.20
N SER A 920 8.38 -21.82 -8.93
CA SER A 920 7.15 -21.08 -8.56
C SER A 920 7.33 -19.59 -8.78
N GLN A 921 6.61 -19.04 -9.76
CA GLN A 921 6.47 -17.59 -9.95
C GLN A 921 4.99 -17.24 -10.09
N GLY A 922 4.56 -16.10 -9.57
CA GLY A 922 3.19 -15.65 -9.75
C GLY A 922 2.18 -16.24 -8.76
N THR A 923 2.61 -17.04 -7.79
CA THR A 923 1.71 -17.58 -6.76
C THR A 923 1.63 -16.69 -5.53
N HIS A 924 0.49 -16.69 -4.85
CA HIS A 924 0.34 -16.01 -3.55
C HIS A 924 1.34 -16.53 -2.51
N PHE A 925 1.60 -17.84 -2.52
CA PHE A 925 2.58 -18.45 -1.65
C PHE A 925 3.98 -17.85 -1.85
N PHE A 926 4.44 -17.81 -3.10
CA PHE A 926 5.75 -17.26 -3.47
C PHE A 926 5.91 -15.80 -3.04
N GLN A 927 4.86 -15.00 -3.19
CA GLN A 927 4.86 -13.59 -2.77
C GLN A 927 4.97 -13.41 -1.26
N ASN A 928 4.23 -14.21 -0.51
CA ASN A 928 4.29 -14.14 0.95
C ASN A 928 5.67 -14.53 1.46
N VAL A 929 6.29 -15.57 0.88
CA VAL A 929 7.64 -16.02 1.23
C VAL A 929 8.67 -14.89 1.01
N THR A 930 8.66 -14.25 -0.15
CA THR A 930 9.60 -13.16 -0.47
C THR A 930 9.39 -11.93 0.42
N SER A 931 8.15 -11.62 0.78
CA SER A 931 7.80 -10.46 1.61
C SER A 931 8.15 -10.62 3.08
N LEU A 932 8.17 -11.86 3.57
CA LEU A 932 8.50 -12.15 4.97
C LEU A 932 10.00 -12.30 5.22
N GLY A 933 10.83 -11.98 4.22
CA GLY A 933 12.28 -12.08 4.33
C GLY A 933 12.77 -13.52 4.43
N VAL A 934 11.98 -14.50 3.98
CA VAL A 934 12.39 -15.90 3.89
C VAL A 934 13.28 -16.06 2.66
N GLY A 935 14.49 -16.60 2.86
CA GLY A 935 15.38 -16.91 1.76
C GLY A 935 14.79 -18.00 0.88
N TYR A 936 14.89 -17.84 -0.42
CA TYR A 936 14.33 -18.80 -1.37
C TYR A 936 15.35 -19.19 -2.43
N LEU A 937 15.54 -20.50 -2.63
CA LEU A 937 16.45 -21.04 -3.63
C LEU A 937 15.72 -22.05 -4.53
N THR A 938 16.05 -22.03 -5.80
CA THR A 938 15.64 -23.06 -6.74
C THR A 938 16.87 -23.71 -7.34
N ILE A 939 16.96 -25.01 -7.24
CA ILE A 939 18.10 -25.80 -7.71
C ILE A 939 17.63 -27.08 -8.41
N SER A 940 18.41 -27.53 -9.37
CA SER A 940 18.22 -28.82 -10.07
C SER A 940 19.56 -29.55 -10.19
N PRO A 941 20.06 -30.18 -9.10
CA PRO A 941 21.38 -30.79 -9.04
C PRO A 941 21.61 -31.85 -10.15
N PHE A 942 20.58 -32.60 -10.50
CA PHE A 942 20.64 -33.62 -11.56
C PHE A 942 20.86 -33.02 -12.98
N ARG A 943 20.54 -31.74 -13.19
CA ARG A 943 20.85 -30.98 -14.40
C ARG A 943 22.19 -30.24 -14.34
N GLY A 944 22.88 -30.30 -13.20
CA GLY A 944 24.08 -29.52 -12.95
C GLY A 944 23.81 -28.06 -12.54
N ASP A 945 22.54 -27.72 -12.20
CA ASP A 945 22.13 -26.42 -11.72
C ASP A 945 21.99 -26.46 -10.18
N GLY A 946 23.05 -26.04 -9.50
CA GLY A 946 23.10 -26.00 -8.05
C GLY A 946 23.56 -27.30 -7.39
N VAL A 947 23.65 -27.28 -6.06
CA VAL A 947 24.11 -28.37 -5.21
C VAL A 947 23.13 -28.62 -4.08
N PHE A 948 22.76 -29.88 -3.85
CA PHE A 948 22.14 -30.36 -2.61
C PHE A 948 22.79 -31.67 -2.17
N ARG A 949 23.37 -31.68 -0.99
CA ARG A 949 24.09 -32.86 -0.48
C ARG A 949 23.25 -33.68 0.49
N GLU A 950 22.17 -34.29 -0.04
CA GLU A 950 21.30 -35.19 0.76
C GLU A 950 22.09 -36.29 1.47
N GLU A 951 23.07 -36.91 0.78
CA GLU A 951 23.92 -37.98 1.35
C GLU A 951 24.71 -37.53 2.60
N THR A 952 25.05 -36.24 2.70
CA THR A 952 25.73 -35.69 3.88
C THR A 952 24.74 -35.59 5.04
N LEU A 953 23.52 -35.09 4.76
CA LEU A 953 22.46 -34.99 5.75
C LEU A 953 21.97 -36.35 6.23
N ASP A 954 21.96 -37.36 5.35
CA ASP A 954 21.61 -38.75 5.69
C ASP A 954 22.59 -39.41 6.68
N LYS A 955 23.86 -39.00 6.70
CA LYS A 955 24.85 -39.45 7.65
C LYS A 955 24.74 -38.79 9.02
N CYS A 956 24.07 -37.66 9.12
CA CYS A 956 23.86 -36.98 10.38
C CYS A 956 22.81 -37.68 11.23
N ALA A 957 22.88 -37.56 12.56
CA ALA A 957 21.88 -38.10 13.46
C ALA A 957 20.55 -37.36 13.26
N ALA A 958 19.47 -38.08 12.97
CA ALA A 958 18.16 -37.54 12.84
C ALA A 958 17.55 -37.15 14.21
N ILE A 959 17.03 -35.95 14.33
CA ILE A 959 16.15 -35.54 15.45
C ILE A 959 14.72 -36.06 15.24
N TYR A 960 14.33 -36.13 13.97
CA TYR A 960 13.06 -36.73 13.56
C TYR A 960 13.27 -37.54 12.27
N GLU A 961 12.69 -38.70 12.23
CA GLU A 961 12.65 -39.58 11.08
C GLU A 961 11.22 -40.04 10.84
N GLY A 962 10.54 -39.41 9.92
CA GLY A 962 9.16 -39.69 9.54
C GLY A 962 9.03 -40.55 8.29
N SER A 963 7.80 -40.66 7.79
CA SER A 963 7.54 -41.44 6.58
C SER A 963 8.15 -40.76 5.34
N PHE A 964 8.09 -39.45 5.28
CA PHE A 964 8.54 -38.66 4.12
C PHE A 964 9.60 -37.64 4.49
N LEU A 965 9.56 -37.08 5.68
CA LEU A 965 10.43 -36.01 6.13
C LEU A 965 11.53 -36.54 7.06
N ARG A 966 12.64 -35.85 7.03
CA ARG A 966 13.74 -36.04 7.97
C ARG A 966 14.23 -34.70 8.49
N GLN A 967 14.42 -34.58 9.81
CA GLN A 967 15.00 -33.43 10.48
C GLN A 967 16.37 -33.77 11.01
N VAL A 968 17.34 -32.96 10.65
CA VAL A 968 18.72 -33.02 11.16
C VAL A 968 19.00 -31.71 11.89
N ARG A 969 19.68 -31.81 13.04
CA ARG A 969 20.12 -30.65 13.81
C ARG A 969 21.64 -30.68 13.93
N PHE A 970 22.26 -29.59 13.48
CA PHE A 970 23.69 -29.38 13.61
C PHE A 970 24.03 -28.88 15.02
N GLU A 971 25.20 -29.26 15.54
CA GLU A 971 25.66 -28.80 16.85
C GLU A 971 25.96 -27.30 16.87
N ARG A 972 26.32 -26.73 15.71
CA ARG A 972 26.53 -25.28 15.49
C ARG A 972 25.54 -24.76 14.46
N PRO A 973 25.19 -23.46 14.54
CA PRO A 973 24.38 -22.84 13.49
C PRO A 973 25.07 -22.96 12.12
N LEU A 974 24.28 -23.08 11.08
CA LEU A 974 24.74 -23.06 9.70
C LEU A 974 25.02 -21.62 9.28
N TRP A 975 25.97 -21.45 8.40
CA TRP A 975 26.18 -20.20 7.70
C TRP A 975 25.29 -20.19 6.45
N VAL A 976 24.30 -19.31 6.45
CA VAL A 976 23.37 -19.11 5.36
C VAL A 976 23.61 -17.73 4.77
N CYS A 977 23.86 -17.68 3.48
CA CYS A 977 24.03 -16.44 2.75
C CYS A 977 23.18 -16.47 1.48
N ILE A 978 22.25 -15.52 1.37
CA ILE A 978 21.34 -15.39 0.23
C ILE A 978 21.43 -13.97 -0.31
N ASP A 979 21.67 -13.86 -1.62
CA ASP A 979 21.76 -12.59 -2.32
C ASP A 979 20.99 -12.64 -3.64
N GLY A 980 19.74 -12.19 -3.57
CA GLY A 980 18.85 -12.13 -4.73
C GLY A 980 19.31 -11.15 -5.82
N ARG A 981 20.27 -10.24 -5.54
CA ARG A 981 20.82 -9.32 -6.55
C ARG A 981 21.78 -10.02 -7.49
N SER A 982 22.61 -10.91 -6.92
CA SER A 982 23.50 -11.76 -7.68
C SER A 982 22.87 -13.10 -8.08
N ASN A 983 21.61 -13.32 -7.72
CA ASN A 983 20.88 -14.59 -7.87
C ASN A 983 21.58 -15.78 -7.20
N LYS A 984 22.38 -15.58 -6.15
CA LYS A 984 23.16 -16.63 -5.53
C LYS A 984 22.76 -16.89 -4.09
N GLY A 985 22.77 -18.15 -3.70
CA GLY A 985 22.53 -18.55 -2.33
C GLY A 985 23.34 -19.77 -1.93
N ILE A 986 23.80 -19.80 -0.68
CA ILE A 986 24.61 -20.89 -0.12
C ILE A 986 24.19 -21.18 1.31
N VAL A 987 24.18 -22.47 1.64
CA VAL A 987 24.08 -23.00 3.02
C VAL A 987 25.23 -23.92 3.26
N LYS A 988 26.01 -23.68 4.28
CA LYS A 988 27.11 -24.54 4.69
C LYS A 988 27.37 -24.53 6.20
N GLU A 989 28.19 -25.43 6.69
CA GLU A 989 28.64 -25.40 8.07
C GLU A 989 29.53 -24.16 8.30
N MET A 990 29.48 -23.60 9.50
CA MET A 990 30.22 -22.40 9.85
C MET A 990 31.73 -22.69 9.84
N PRO A 991 32.58 -21.95 9.10
CA PRO A 991 34.03 -22.18 9.11
C PRO A 991 34.60 -21.94 10.51
N ASP A 992 35.65 -22.71 10.86
CA ASP A 992 36.31 -22.66 12.19
C ASP A 992 37.00 -21.31 12.49
N GLU A 993 37.26 -20.50 11.46
CA GLU A 993 37.99 -19.22 11.57
C GLU A 993 37.14 -18.00 11.92
N ALA A 994 35.83 -18.11 11.96
CA ALA A 994 34.91 -16.98 12.29
C ALA A 994 34.76 -16.75 13.81
N ARG A 995 35.84 -16.90 14.59
CA ARG A 995 35.83 -16.78 16.08
C ARG A 995 36.16 -15.39 16.61
N GLU A 996 36.57 -14.44 15.79
CA GLU A 996 36.93 -13.09 16.22
C GLU A 996 36.45 -12.03 15.20
N GLU A 997 35.17 -11.61 15.31
CA GLU A 997 34.82 -10.21 15.01
C GLU A 997 33.44 -9.90 15.58
#